data_37798ec8d9feaea48e9b41786ff0ad3e
#
_entry.id   37798ec8d9feaea48e9b41786ff0ad3e
#
_cell.length_a   1.000
_cell.length_b   1.000
_cell.length_c   1.000
_cell.angle_alpha   90.00
_cell.angle_beta   90.00
_cell.angle_gamma   90.00
#
_symmetry.space_group_name_H-M   'P 1'
#
loop_
_entity.id
_entity.type
_entity.pdbx_description
1 polymer ?
#
loop_
_entity_poly.entity_id
_entity_poly.type
_entity_poly.pdbx_seq_one_letter_code
_entity_poly.pdbx_strand_id
1 'polypeptide(L)'
;MNFDVDPRLAYPRKNISFVAAKRDFRLMLSSEFANCPALNTLSTSQLFDDLLEQGTIVPGGRTEHRLLEGTQWPQAVRIRPASHGGWLTRWTGDRFLRPDRVFRELSLVAILQTHGIPVAAPVFAAARRNGIFWRCAYASINEPDAIDGLALLRPNHDQKKPSPPHDDSRKSNNASADRRLYPAARALGSTLRQLHDAGVLHGDLQLRNILFSIRNERIKPKCRLVDFDRAQIPRSLSPSDRMNEFMRLLRSTQKNGIELPLRTIAVVFATYCAGDRELRRAMQARLAPELRRMTRHRISWRIGSILGKPMIRGGILVPLLVLGVSVFGLGCDTARNESIAPIDTPRLSMLAVGDTGRTRILPSLFEGQRSVSEAMTDEARRDSVDALVFLGDNFYWDGLSNPTLVSRIRENLVTPYCYFLALDGPRSQEVKDACSTPLDERSPTPLFAVLGNHDLELSESASLQRNAIPDFVPGWQMSQGLAQTVELGKGVSLILFESEPSIDDRKTLISELRTAIRAAKGPWRILAMHRPIATDDHGTPWLGGYPTFVRDAIEAEGQPIQLVLAAHHHSLQAFEVGPPIPSLQLGLGSGARAEGPLASEDHPDVRFSQKVLGFARIDLVGHNEDERLVATLFEAPSLPIIERLTGSRAVARFEVDSVGAVTASPSPLASTP
;
A
#
# COMPACT_ATOMS: atom_id res chain seq x y z
N MET A 1 -9.01 -7.30 -0.36
CA MET A 1 -8.33 -6.05 -0.72
C MET A 1 -8.86 -4.98 0.22
N ASN A 2 -8.22 -4.83 1.38
CA ASN A 2 -8.46 -3.63 2.16
C ASN A 2 -7.52 -2.57 1.63
N PHE A 3 -8.09 -1.53 1.07
CA PHE A 3 -7.45 -0.25 1.10
C PHE A 3 -7.53 0.22 2.55
N ASP A 4 -6.53 0.92 3.06
CA ASP A 4 -6.76 1.89 4.12
C ASP A 4 -7.70 2.95 3.52
N VAL A 5 -8.96 2.59 3.44
CA VAL A 5 -10.03 3.45 2.99
C VAL A 5 -10.39 4.24 4.24
N ASP A 6 -10.40 5.56 4.12
CA ASP A 6 -11.00 6.43 5.11
C ASP A 6 -12.21 5.72 5.75
N PRO A 7 -12.28 5.59 7.10
CA PRO A 7 -13.42 4.94 7.75
C PRO A 7 -14.78 5.50 7.34
N ARG A 8 -14.79 6.68 6.70
CA ARG A 8 -15.97 7.25 6.03
C ARG A 8 -16.39 6.50 4.76
N LEU A 9 -15.49 5.69 4.18
CA LEU A 9 -15.76 4.79 3.07
C LEU A 9 -15.87 3.34 3.60
N ALA A 10 -16.77 3.11 4.57
CA ALA A 10 -17.00 1.79 5.13
C ALA A 10 -17.37 0.79 4.02
N TYR A 11 -16.66 -0.32 3.98
CA TYR A 11 -16.76 -1.38 2.99
C TYR A 11 -18.12 -2.11 3.07
N PRO A 12 -18.99 -2.00 2.10
CA PRO A 12 -20.00 -3.02 1.92
C PRO A 12 -19.42 -4.14 1.03
N ARG A 13 -19.00 -5.24 1.63
CA ARG A 13 -18.60 -6.50 0.94
C ARG A 13 -19.69 -7.03 -0.02
N LYS A 14 -20.89 -6.46 0.02
CA LYS A 14 -22.05 -6.87 -0.77
C LYS A 14 -21.94 -6.57 -2.27
N ASN A 15 -20.99 -5.76 -2.72
CA ASN A 15 -21.00 -5.21 -4.09
C ASN A 15 -19.91 -5.78 -5.01
N ILE A 16 -19.11 -6.74 -4.56
CA ILE A 16 -18.06 -7.37 -5.36
C ILE A 16 -18.08 -8.88 -5.14
N SER A 17 -18.16 -9.64 -6.23
CA SER A 17 -18.12 -11.10 -6.23
C SER A 17 -16.80 -11.57 -6.88
N PHE A 18 -16.03 -12.38 -6.15
CA PHE A 18 -14.89 -13.10 -6.71
C PHE A 18 -15.39 -14.36 -7.42
N VAL A 19 -15.17 -14.49 -8.74
CA VAL A 19 -15.74 -15.59 -9.52
C VAL A 19 -14.72 -16.66 -9.87
N ALA A 20 -13.46 -16.32 -10.12
CA ALA A 20 -12.44 -17.30 -10.44
C ALA A 20 -11.04 -16.83 -10.06
N ALA A 21 -10.30 -17.69 -9.35
CA ALA A 21 -8.87 -17.58 -9.15
C ALA A 21 -8.21 -18.91 -9.54
N LYS A 22 -7.94 -19.09 -10.83
CA LYS A 22 -7.11 -20.20 -11.33
C LYS A 22 -5.65 -19.75 -11.38
N ARG A 23 -4.71 -20.70 -11.49
CA ARG A 23 -3.26 -20.43 -11.51
C ARG A 23 -2.84 -19.42 -12.60
N ASP A 24 -3.58 -19.37 -13.69
CA ASP A 24 -3.30 -18.60 -14.92
C ASP A 24 -4.34 -17.56 -15.27
N PHE A 25 -5.47 -17.51 -14.52
CA PHE A 25 -6.56 -16.58 -14.80
C PHE A 25 -7.25 -16.09 -13.52
N ARG A 26 -7.58 -14.79 -13.47
CA ARG A 26 -8.29 -14.16 -12.37
C ARG A 26 -9.40 -13.27 -12.90
N LEU A 27 -10.59 -13.37 -12.30
CA LEU A 27 -11.76 -12.58 -12.63
C LEU A 27 -12.45 -12.08 -11.35
N MET A 28 -12.72 -10.78 -11.31
CA MET A 28 -13.52 -10.13 -10.29
C MET A 28 -14.67 -9.38 -10.95
N LEU A 29 -15.88 -9.53 -10.43
CA LEU A 29 -17.09 -8.91 -10.94
C LEU A 29 -17.66 -7.90 -9.94
N SER A 30 -18.28 -6.84 -10.46
CA SER A 30 -19.27 -6.09 -9.68
C SER A 30 -20.49 -6.98 -9.40
N SER A 31 -21.05 -6.90 -8.19
CA SER A 31 -22.17 -7.76 -7.79
C SER A 31 -23.42 -7.59 -8.66
N GLU A 32 -23.63 -6.42 -9.24
CA GLU A 32 -24.72 -6.17 -10.20
C GLU A 32 -24.63 -7.05 -11.44
N PHE A 33 -23.42 -7.50 -11.78
CA PHE A 33 -23.13 -8.32 -12.96
C PHE A 33 -22.81 -9.79 -12.63
N ALA A 34 -22.93 -10.19 -11.37
CA ALA A 34 -22.62 -11.55 -10.92
C ALA A 34 -23.43 -12.64 -11.68
N ASN A 35 -24.63 -12.29 -12.14
CA ASN A 35 -25.51 -13.18 -12.89
C ASN A 35 -25.56 -12.85 -14.41
N CYS A 36 -24.61 -12.07 -14.92
CA CYS A 36 -24.57 -11.75 -16.36
C CYS A 36 -24.22 -13.01 -17.18
N PRO A 37 -25.08 -13.44 -18.13
CA PRO A 37 -24.83 -14.65 -18.92
C PRO A 37 -23.48 -14.64 -19.64
N ALA A 38 -23.09 -13.52 -20.20
CA ALA A 38 -21.81 -13.36 -20.88
C ALA A 38 -20.59 -13.59 -19.95
N LEU A 39 -20.74 -13.33 -18.64
CA LEU A 39 -19.67 -13.46 -17.66
C LEU A 39 -19.65 -14.83 -16.98
N ASN A 40 -20.77 -15.54 -16.93
CA ASN A 40 -20.84 -16.89 -16.38
C ASN A 40 -20.05 -17.91 -17.21
N THR A 41 -19.85 -17.65 -18.50
CA THR A 41 -19.02 -18.46 -19.40
C THR A 41 -17.53 -18.15 -19.28
N LEU A 42 -17.14 -17.03 -18.63
CA LEU A 42 -15.77 -16.53 -18.48
C LEU A 42 -14.89 -17.35 -17.50
N SER A 43 -15.01 -18.67 -17.49
CA SER A 43 -14.23 -19.52 -16.58
C SER A 43 -12.85 -19.93 -17.15
N THR A 44 -12.50 -19.55 -18.37
CA THR A 44 -11.28 -20.00 -19.07
C THR A 44 -10.42 -18.84 -19.58
N SER A 45 -9.11 -19.08 -19.65
CA SER A 45 -8.13 -18.12 -20.19
C SER A 45 -8.35 -17.78 -21.66
N GLN A 46 -8.94 -18.69 -22.42
CA GLN A 46 -9.22 -18.50 -23.84
C GLN A 46 -10.28 -17.41 -24.04
N LEU A 47 -11.29 -17.38 -23.18
CA LEU A 47 -12.35 -16.39 -23.26
C LEU A 47 -11.87 -14.94 -22.95
N PHE A 48 -10.77 -14.77 -22.23
CA PHE A 48 -10.17 -13.45 -21.99
C PHE A 48 -9.67 -12.83 -23.30
N ASP A 49 -9.02 -13.63 -24.15
CA ASP A 49 -8.56 -13.15 -25.46
C ASP A 49 -9.74 -12.93 -26.40
N ASP A 50 -10.72 -13.84 -26.41
CA ASP A 50 -11.95 -13.70 -27.18
C ASP A 50 -12.70 -12.40 -26.84
N LEU A 51 -12.81 -12.03 -25.57
CA LEU A 51 -13.41 -10.76 -25.16
C LEU A 51 -12.62 -9.53 -25.61
N LEU A 52 -11.29 -9.62 -25.65
CA LEU A 52 -10.45 -8.54 -26.17
C LEU A 52 -10.50 -8.46 -27.69
N GLU A 53 -10.89 -9.53 -28.38
CA GLU A 53 -11.06 -9.59 -29.83
C GLU A 53 -12.49 -9.28 -30.28
N GLN A 54 -13.48 -9.64 -29.44
CA GLN A 54 -14.89 -9.36 -29.69
C GLN A 54 -15.23 -7.88 -29.50
N GLY A 55 -16.28 -7.46 -30.19
CA GLY A 55 -16.82 -6.11 -30.07
C GLY A 55 -16.19 -5.09 -31.02
N THR A 56 -16.85 -3.97 -31.11
CA THR A 56 -16.45 -2.85 -31.99
C THR A 56 -15.28 -2.10 -31.37
N ILE A 57 -14.25 -1.83 -32.18
CA ILE A 57 -13.14 -0.97 -31.75
C ILE A 57 -13.65 0.45 -31.61
N VAL A 58 -13.43 1.02 -30.42
CA VAL A 58 -13.75 2.42 -30.13
C VAL A 58 -12.50 3.18 -29.71
N PRO A 59 -12.42 4.47 -30.05
CA PRO A 59 -11.26 5.27 -29.66
C PRO A 59 -10.99 5.21 -28.17
N GLY A 60 -9.75 4.91 -27.81
CA GLY A 60 -9.24 4.91 -26.45
C GLY A 60 -8.14 5.94 -26.26
N GLY A 61 -7.60 6.05 -25.06
CA GLY A 61 -6.49 6.97 -24.76
C GLY A 61 -5.17 6.49 -25.35
N ARG A 62 -4.61 5.41 -24.76
CA ARG A 62 -3.32 4.80 -25.16
C ARG A 62 -3.47 3.45 -25.83
N THR A 63 -4.60 2.78 -25.61
CA THR A 63 -4.95 1.48 -26.17
C THR A 63 -6.29 1.57 -26.85
N GLU A 64 -6.52 0.70 -27.82
CA GLU A 64 -7.83 0.49 -28.40
C GLU A 64 -8.76 -0.09 -27.34
N HIS A 65 -9.93 0.52 -27.16
CA HIS A 65 -10.97 -0.02 -26.31
C HIS A 65 -11.94 -0.86 -27.16
N ARG A 66 -12.61 -1.79 -26.53
CA ARG A 66 -13.65 -2.60 -27.17
C ARG A 66 -15.02 -2.27 -26.57
N LEU A 67 -16.01 -2.14 -27.41
CA LEU A 67 -17.40 -1.98 -27.03
C LEU A 67 -18.13 -3.28 -27.28
N LEU A 68 -18.66 -3.88 -26.21
CA LEU A 68 -19.47 -5.09 -26.24
C LEU A 68 -20.95 -4.72 -26.10
N GLU A 69 -21.74 -5.14 -27.07
CA GLU A 69 -23.17 -4.92 -27.12
C GLU A 69 -23.89 -6.23 -27.48
N GLY A 70 -25.18 -6.29 -27.28
CA GLY A 70 -26.02 -7.43 -27.64
C GLY A 70 -26.77 -8.03 -26.48
N THR A 71 -27.58 -9.06 -26.75
CA THR A 71 -28.54 -9.67 -25.79
C THR A 71 -27.90 -10.35 -24.61
N GLN A 72 -26.59 -10.68 -24.70
CA GLN A 72 -25.85 -11.30 -23.59
C GLN A 72 -25.40 -10.27 -22.53
N TRP A 73 -25.42 -8.99 -22.87
CA TRP A 73 -25.02 -7.89 -22.00
C TRP A 73 -26.25 -7.05 -21.63
N PRO A 74 -26.54 -6.85 -20.34
CA PRO A 74 -27.69 -6.04 -19.95
C PRO A 74 -27.60 -4.58 -20.37
N GLN A 75 -26.37 -4.11 -20.59
CA GLN A 75 -26.04 -2.77 -21.12
C GLN A 75 -24.74 -2.88 -21.93
N ALA A 76 -24.48 -1.89 -22.77
CA ALA A 76 -23.22 -1.81 -23.50
C ALA A 76 -22.03 -1.68 -22.52
N VAL A 77 -21.02 -2.52 -22.70
CA VAL A 77 -19.84 -2.61 -21.83
C VAL A 77 -18.59 -2.18 -22.60
N ARG A 78 -17.82 -1.28 -22.03
CA ARG A 78 -16.55 -0.82 -22.57
C ARG A 78 -15.40 -1.51 -21.88
N ILE A 79 -14.60 -2.28 -22.62
CA ILE A 79 -13.40 -2.95 -22.12
C ILE A 79 -12.18 -2.10 -22.46
N ARG A 80 -11.33 -1.91 -21.46
CA ARG A 80 -10.04 -1.24 -21.56
C ARG A 80 -8.92 -2.22 -21.23
N PRO A 81 -8.10 -2.64 -22.20
CA PRO A 81 -6.85 -3.33 -21.91
C PRO A 81 -5.91 -2.41 -21.12
N ALA A 82 -5.31 -2.94 -20.06
CA ALA A 82 -4.32 -2.20 -19.30
C ALA A 82 -3.01 -2.11 -20.09
N SER A 83 -2.35 -0.95 -20.04
CA SER A 83 -1.05 -0.75 -20.67
C SER A 83 -0.15 0.13 -19.79
N HIS A 84 1.17 -0.08 -19.91
CA HIS A 84 2.14 0.80 -19.28
C HIS A 84 2.16 2.17 -19.94
N GLY A 85 2.49 3.20 -19.16
CA GLY A 85 2.75 4.55 -19.68
C GLY A 85 4.24 4.87 -19.66
N GLY A 86 4.66 5.84 -20.50
CA GLY A 86 6.04 6.32 -20.55
C GLY A 86 6.87 5.72 -21.68
N TRP A 87 8.16 6.02 -21.73
CA TRP A 87 9.05 5.61 -22.82
C TRP A 87 9.36 4.10 -22.86
N LEU A 88 9.19 3.40 -21.72
CA LEU A 88 9.35 1.95 -21.62
C LEU A 88 8.17 1.16 -22.22
N THR A 89 7.09 1.81 -22.62
CA THR A 89 5.89 1.17 -23.21
C THR A 89 6.23 0.33 -24.44
N ARG A 90 7.25 0.72 -25.21
CA ARG A 90 7.72 -0.03 -26.39
C ARG A 90 8.26 -1.43 -26.02
N TRP A 91 8.73 -1.63 -24.79
CA TRP A 91 9.35 -2.88 -24.33
C TRP A 91 8.42 -3.70 -23.45
N THR A 92 7.59 -3.05 -22.63
CA THR A 92 6.72 -3.72 -21.67
C THR A 92 5.27 -3.88 -22.20
N GLY A 93 4.79 -2.98 -23.06
CA GLY A 93 3.48 -3.06 -23.69
C GLY A 93 2.34 -3.25 -22.69
N ASP A 94 1.60 -4.34 -22.86
CA ASP A 94 0.47 -4.78 -22.03
C ASP A 94 0.85 -5.83 -20.97
N ARG A 95 2.17 -6.04 -20.73
CA ARG A 95 2.72 -7.06 -19.85
C ARG A 95 2.97 -6.50 -18.46
N PHE A 96 2.30 -7.04 -17.46
CA PHE A 96 2.42 -6.64 -16.06
C PHE A 96 3.02 -7.78 -15.24
N LEU A 97 3.92 -7.45 -14.31
CA LEU A 97 4.38 -8.42 -13.32
C LEU A 97 3.28 -8.74 -12.30
N ARG A 98 2.32 -7.80 -12.09
CA ARG A 98 1.24 -7.89 -11.11
C ARG A 98 -0.10 -7.56 -11.73
N PRO A 99 -1.13 -8.38 -11.52
CA PRO A 99 -2.48 -8.09 -12.02
C PRO A 99 -3.31 -7.17 -11.11
N ASP A 100 -2.85 -6.87 -9.90
CA ASP A 100 -3.64 -6.25 -8.82
C ASP A 100 -4.22 -4.90 -9.17
N ARG A 101 -3.57 -4.17 -10.06
CA ARG A 101 -3.93 -2.81 -10.45
C ARG A 101 -5.39 -2.70 -10.92
N VAL A 102 -5.81 -3.59 -11.82
CA VAL A 102 -7.19 -3.56 -12.36
C VAL A 102 -8.22 -4.02 -11.33
N PHE A 103 -7.83 -4.90 -10.42
CA PHE A 103 -8.70 -5.35 -9.32
C PHE A 103 -8.88 -4.27 -8.27
N ARG A 104 -7.81 -3.53 -7.94
CA ARG A 104 -7.90 -2.35 -7.08
C ARG A 104 -8.81 -1.28 -7.69
N GLU A 105 -8.67 -1.02 -8.97
CA GLU A 105 -9.52 -0.07 -9.68
C GLU A 105 -10.99 -0.47 -9.58
N LEU A 106 -11.32 -1.75 -9.86
CA LEU A 106 -12.69 -2.26 -9.76
C LEU A 106 -13.26 -2.05 -8.36
N SER A 107 -12.50 -2.45 -7.33
CA SER A 107 -12.93 -2.35 -5.94
C SER A 107 -13.16 -0.90 -5.54
N LEU A 108 -12.23 0.00 -5.85
CA LEU A 108 -12.35 1.41 -5.54
C LEU A 108 -13.57 2.03 -6.24
N VAL A 109 -13.73 1.79 -7.55
CA VAL A 109 -14.83 2.39 -8.30
C VAL A 109 -16.19 1.87 -7.81
N ALA A 110 -16.30 0.59 -7.44
CA ALA A 110 -17.51 0.04 -6.85
C ALA A 110 -17.86 0.72 -5.51
N ILE A 111 -16.86 1.00 -4.67
CA ILE A 111 -17.06 1.75 -3.42
C ILE A 111 -17.49 3.19 -3.70
N LEU A 112 -16.82 3.89 -4.60
CA LEU A 112 -17.18 5.26 -4.97
C LEU A 112 -18.62 5.34 -5.47
N GLN A 113 -19.07 4.36 -6.25
CA GLN A 113 -20.44 4.25 -6.75
C GLN A 113 -21.45 4.11 -5.60
N THR A 114 -21.18 3.25 -4.61
CA THR A 114 -22.07 3.08 -3.45
C THR A 114 -22.20 4.33 -2.60
N HIS A 115 -21.18 5.17 -2.60
CA HIS A 115 -21.21 6.47 -1.91
C HIS A 115 -21.81 7.59 -2.79
N GLY A 116 -22.38 7.24 -3.94
CA GLY A 116 -23.03 8.19 -4.84
C GLY A 116 -22.07 9.12 -5.58
N ILE A 117 -20.77 8.80 -5.58
CA ILE A 117 -19.77 9.60 -6.31
C ILE A 117 -19.91 9.29 -7.80
N PRO A 118 -19.99 10.32 -8.66
CA PRO A 118 -20.24 10.13 -10.09
C PRO A 118 -19.03 9.50 -10.80
N VAL A 119 -19.04 8.18 -10.94
CA VAL A 119 -18.05 7.37 -11.66
C VAL A 119 -18.76 6.50 -12.70
N ALA A 120 -18.05 6.03 -13.73
CA ALA A 120 -18.59 5.02 -14.63
C ALA A 120 -18.73 3.69 -13.88
N ALA A 121 -19.91 3.06 -13.97
CA ALA A 121 -20.20 1.84 -13.22
C ALA A 121 -19.24 0.70 -13.61
N PRO A 122 -18.56 0.05 -12.66
CA PRO A 122 -17.62 -1.03 -12.93
C PRO A 122 -18.38 -2.32 -13.27
N VAL A 123 -17.87 -3.11 -14.19
CA VAL A 123 -18.46 -4.40 -14.58
C VAL A 123 -17.58 -5.54 -14.14
N PHE A 124 -16.34 -5.59 -14.64
CA PHE A 124 -15.37 -6.60 -14.25
C PHE A 124 -13.92 -6.11 -14.37
N ALA A 125 -13.04 -6.80 -13.66
CA ALA A 125 -11.61 -6.79 -13.87
C ALA A 125 -11.13 -8.22 -14.13
N ALA A 126 -10.30 -8.40 -15.16
CA ALA A 126 -9.78 -9.71 -15.52
C ALA A 126 -8.27 -9.63 -15.74
N ALA A 127 -7.57 -10.73 -15.43
CA ALA A 127 -6.17 -10.87 -15.70
C ALA A 127 -5.83 -12.30 -16.11
N ARG A 128 -5.06 -12.44 -17.20
CA ARG A 128 -4.53 -13.70 -17.72
C ARG A 128 -3.03 -13.72 -17.60
N ARG A 129 -2.49 -14.83 -17.12
CA ARG A 129 -1.05 -15.07 -17.02
C ARG A 129 -0.49 -15.55 -18.36
N ASN A 130 0.63 -14.97 -18.76
CA ASN A 130 1.41 -15.41 -19.91
C ASN A 130 2.90 -15.48 -19.48
N GLY A 131 3.36 -16.70 -19.16
CA GLY A 131 4.67 -16.92 -18.55
C GLY A 131 4.77 -16.27 -17.17
N ILE A 132 5.72 -15.34 -17.00
CA ILE A 132 5.92 -14.55 -15.76
C ILE A 132 5.08 -13.28 -15.73
N PHE A 133 4.45 -12.91 -16.83
CA PHE A 133 3.69 -11.66 -16.98
C PHE A 133 2.18 -11.92 -16.94
N TRP A 134 1.45 -10.83 -16.72
CA TRP A 134 0.00 -10.78 -16.77
C TRP A 134 -0.46 -9.79 -17.82
N ARG A 135 -1.45 -10.17 -18.62
CA ARG A 135 -2.28 -9.24 -19.40
C ARG A 135 -3.53 -8.96 -18.60
N CYS A 136 -3.90 -7.68 -18.50
CA CYS A 136 -4.98 -7.23 -17.65
C CYS A 136 -5.99 -6.41 -18.46
N ALA A 137 -7.26 -6.50 -18.06
CA ALA A 137 -8.32 -5.68 -18.62
C ALA A 137 -9.29 -5.23 -17.53
N TYR A 138 -9.84 -4.04 -17.71
CA TYR A 138 -10.87 -3.45 -16.87
C TYR A 138 -12.09 -3.13 -17.72
N ALA A 139 -13.28 -3.38 -17.23
CA ALA A 139 -14.53 -3.13 -17.93
C ALA A 139 -15.48 -2.27 -17.10
N SER A 140 -16.11 -1.31 -17.74
CA SER A 140 -17.15 -0.45 -17.18
C SER A 140 -18.33 -0.34 -18.12
N ILE A 141 -19.48 0.07 -17.59
CA ILE A 141 -20.62 0.42 -18.42
C ILE A 141 -20.23 1.53 -19.38
N ASN A 142 -20.61 1.36 -20.64
CA ASN A 142 -20.45 2.41 -21.65
C ASN A 142 -21.52 3.50 -21.43
N GLU A 143 -21.10 4.74 -21.50
CA GLU A 143 -21.97 5.91 -21.43
C GLU A 143 -22.22 6.42 -22.85
N PRO A 144 -23.30 5.98 -23.53
CA PRO A 144 -23.46 6.13 -24.98
C PRO A 144 -23.48 7.59 -25.45
N ASP A 145 -24.00 8.50 -24.63
CA ASP A 145 -24.12 9.92 -24.98
C ASP A 145 -23.10 10.79 -24.25
N ALA A 146 -22.03 10.18 -23.72
CA ALA A 146 -20.97 10.92 -23.04
C ALA A 146 -19.84 11.27 -23.98
N ILE A 147 -19.39 12.51 -23.90
CA ILE A 147 -18.17 13.00 -24.55
C ILE A 147 -17.11 13.25 -23.47
N ASP A 148 -15.85 13.01 -23.80
CA ASP A 148 -14.77 13.34 -22.89
C ASP A 148 -14.50 14.85 -22.86
N GLY A 149 -13.83 15.33 -21.81
CA GLY A 149 -13.52 16.74 -21.64
C GLY A 149 -12.66 17.33 -22.76
N LEU A 150 -11.87 16.49 -23.46
CA LEU A 150 -11.09 16.94 -24.61
C LEU A 150 -11.99 17.19 -25.83
N ALA A 151 -12.91 16.27 -26.09
CA ALA A 151 -13.90 16.42 -27.18
C ALA A 151 -14.85 17.59 -26.90
N LEU A 152 -15.24 17.80 -25.64
CA LEU A 152 -16.06 18.95 -25.25
C LEU A 152 -15.40 20.31 -25.57
N LEU A 153 -14.08 20.39 -25.43
CA LEU A 153 -13.31 21.62 -25.58
C LEU A 153 -12.78 21.85 -27.00
N ARG A 154 -12.80 20.82 -27.88
CA ARG A 154 -12.44 20.97 -29.29
C ARG A 154 -13.69 21.32 -30.10
N PRO A 155 -13.69 22.45 -30.82
CA PRO A 155 -14.78 22.72 -31.77
C PRO A 155 -14.79 21.63 -32.88
N ASN A 156 -15.97 21.16 -33.25
CA ASN A 156 -16.16 20.16 -34.32
C ASN A 156 -15.43 20.58 -35.60
N HIS A 157 -14.36 19.87 -35.94
CA HIS A 157 -13.57 20.11 -37.14
C HIS A 157 -14.16 19.43 -38.38
N ASP A 158 -15.28 18.72 -38.26
CA ASP A 158 -15.85 17.88 -39.34
C ASP A 158 -17.02 18.52 -40.13
N GLN A 159 -17.27 19.81 -39.94
CA GLN A 159 -18.18 20.54 -40.89
C GLN A 159 -17.40 21.62 -41.62
N LYS A 160 -16.52 21.22 -42.55
CA LYS A 160 -15.95 22.11 -43.54
C LYS A 160 -16.75 22.07 -44.83
N LYS A 161 -17.55 23.12 -45.05
CA LYS A 161 -17.62 23.78 -46.36
C LYS A 161 -17.28 25.26 -46.13
N PRO A 162 -16.37 25.85 -46.90
CA PRO A 162 -16.03 27.25 -46.76
C PRO A 162 -17.12 28.12 -47.33
N SER A 163 -17.73 28.96 -46.51
CA SER A 163 -18.52 30.13 -46.94
C SER A 163 -17.71 31.39 -46.64
N PRO A 164 -17.79 32.42 -47.48
CA PRO A 164 -16.94 33.61 -47.41
C PRO A 164 -17.25 34.49 -46.17
N PRO A 165 -16.35 35.40 -45.79
CA PRO A 165 -16.36 36.03 -44.49
C PRO A 165 -17.36 37.20 -44.43
N HIS A 166 -18.40 37.08 -43.60
CA HIS A 166 -19.13 38.21 -43.05
C HIS A 166 -18.90 38.28 -41.52
N ASP A 167 -18.59 39.47 -41.07
CA ASP A 167 -17.91 39.82 -39.82
C ASP A 167 -18.75 39.71 -38.51
N ASP A 168 -19.99 39.25 -38.58
CA ASP A 168 -20.87 39.20 -37.38
C ASP A 168 -20.99 37.80 -36.73
N SER A 169 -20.38 36.76 -37.29
CA SER A 169 -20.52 35.37 -36.79
C SER A 169 -19.63 35.02 -35.61
N ARG A 170 -18.59 35.79 -35.31
CA ARG A 170 -17.66 35.53 -34.19
C ARG A 170 -18.27 35.75 -32.79
N LYS A 171 -19.21 36.70 -32.66
CA LYS A 171 -19.89 36.95 -31.36
C LYS A 171 -20.96 35.91 -31.05
N SER A 172 -21.62 35.34 -32.05
CA SER A 172 -22.64 34.31 -31.89
C SER A 172 -22.07 32.94 -31.50
N ASN A 173 -20.91 32.55 -32.06
CA ASN A 173 -20.27 31.27 -31.76
C ASN A 173 -19.65 31.21 -30.34
N ASN A 174 -19.13 32.32 -29.85
CA ASN A 174 -18.62 32.40 -28.47
C ASN A 174 -19.75 32.30 -27.43
N ALA A 175 -20.91 32.87 -27.68
CA ALA A 175 -22.03 32.83 -26.74
C ALA A 175 -22.67 31.42 -26.63
N SER A 176 -22.65 30.62 -27.69
CA SER A 176 -23.15 29.23 -27.67
C SER A 176 -22.17 28.26 -27.00
N ALA A 177 -20.86 28.44 -27.21
CA ALA A 177 -19.81 27.67 -26.54
C ALA A 177 -19.81 27.94 -25.02
N ASP A 178 -19.93 29.18 -24.60
CA ASP A 178 -20.03 29.56 -23.19
C ASP A 178 -21.25 28.95 -22.48
N ARG A 179 -22.38 28.80 -23.18
CA ARG A 179 -23.61 28.21 -22.59
C ARG A 179 -23.44 26.74 -22.19
N ARG A 180 -22.60 25.97 -22.89
CA ARG A 180 -22.33 24.55 -22.56
C ARG A 180 -21.20 24.38 -21.54
N LEU A 181 -20.19 25.24 -21.56
CA LEU A 181 -19.00 25.12 -20.73
C LEU A 181 -19.27 25.40 -19.25
N TYR A 182 -20.06 26.40 -18.90
CA TYR A 182 -20.31 26.73 -17.49
C TYR A 182 -21.08 25.64 -16.72
N PRO A 183 -22.16 25.05 -17.26
CA PRO A 183 -22.81 23.93 -16.60
C PRO A 183 -21.88 22.71 -16.43
N ALA A 184 -21.05 22.39 -17.44
CA ALA A 184 -20.05 21.32 -17.37
C ALA A 184 -18.98 21.62 -16.31
N ALA A 185 -18.50 22.87 -16.23
CA ALA A 185 -17.55 23.33 -15.24
C ALA A 185 -18.11 23.20 -13.80
N ARG A 186 -19.39 23.53 -13.58
CA ARG A 186 -20.06 23.31 -12.31
C ARG A 186 -20.17 21.83 -11.96
N ALA A 187 -20.59 21.00 -12.93
CA ALA A 187 -20.68 19.55 -12.72
C ALA A 187 -19.32 18.97 -12.31
N LEU A 188 -18.24 19.37 -12.99
CA LEU A 188 -16.88 18.94 -12.69
C LEU A 188 -16.44 19.39 -11.28
N GLY A 189 -16.63 20.67 -10.93
CA GLY A 189 -16.26 21.19 -9.62
C GLY A 189 -16.97 20.45 -8.49
N SER A 190 -18.27 20.15 -8.65
CA SER A 190 -19.05 19.37 -7.69
C SER A 190 -18.56 17.92 -7.59
N THR A 191 -18.30 17.24 -8.73
CA THR A 191 -17.82 15.85 -8.77
C THR A 191 -16.45 15.71 -8.12
N LEU A 192 -15.51 16.63 -8.42
CA LEU A 192 -14.19 16.64 -7.79
C LEU A 192 -14.27 16.91 -6.28
N ARG A 193 -15.19 17.78 -5.85
CA ARG A 193 -15.40 18.00 -4.42
C ARG A 193 -15.88 16.73 -3.73
N GLN A 194 -16.87 16.04 -4.28
CA GLN A 194 -17.37 14.76 -3.74
C GLN A 194 -16.28 13.70 -3.66
N LEU A 195 -15.45 13.55 -4.72
CA LEU A 195 -14.34 12.62 -4.74
C LEU A 195 -13.32 12.92 -3.62
N HIS A 196 -12.91 14.18 -3.51
CA HIS A 196 -11.92 14.59 -2.53
C HIS A 196 -12.46 14.58 -1.08
N ASP A 197 -13.75 14.81 -0.88
CA ASP A 197 -14.37 14.70 0.44
C ASP A 197 -14.56 13.25 0.89
N ALA A 198 -14.59 12.32 -0.08
CA ALA A 198 -14.47 10.89 0.17
C ALA A 198 -13.02 10.42 0.44
N GLY A 199 -12.05 11.34 0.49
CA GLY A 199 -10.66 11.02 0.78
C GLY A 199 -9.87 10.47 -0.40
N VAL A 200 -10.37 10.56 -1.63
CA VAL A 200 -9.75 9.94 -2.82
C VAL A 200 -9.17 10.98 -3.75
N LEU A 201 -7.91 10.79 -4.18
CA LEU A 201 -7.27 11.47 -5.29
C LEU A 201 -7.37 10.60 -6.55
N HIS A 202 -7.72 11.20 -7.66
CA HIS A 202 -7.80 10.48 -8.93
C HIS A 202 -6.42 9.97 -9.41
N GLY A 203 -5.36 10.72 -9.12
CA GLY A 203 -3.98 10.35 -9.46
C GLY A 203 -3.59 10.53 -10.93
N ASP A 204 -4.55 10.56 -11.86
CA ASP A 204 -4.34 10.85 -13.30
C ASP A 204 -5.49 11.70 -13.88
N LEU A 205 -5.83 12.80 -13.22
CA LEU A 205 -6.91 13.68 -13.64
C LEU A 205 -6.54 14.43 -14.92
N GLN A 206 -7.07 13.95 -16.06
CA GLN A 206 -6.86 14.49 -17.39
C GLN A 206 -8.22 14.72 -18.10
N LEU A 207 -8.26 15.58 -19.12
CA LEU A 207 -9.49 15.85 -19.86
C LEU A 207 -10.18 14.60 -20.40
N ARG A 208 -9.42 13.60 -20.84
CA ARG A 208 -9.97 12.34 -21.37
C ARG A 208 -10.57 11.43 -20.31
N ASN A 209 -10.22 11.65 -19.05
CA ASN A 209 -10.70 10.86 -17.91
C ASN A 209 -11.93 11.48 -17.24
N ILE A 210 -12.52 12.50 -17.88
CA ILE A 210 -13.71 13.21 -17.43
C ILE A 210 -14.77 13.09 -18.52
N LEU A 211 -15.87 12.42 -18.23
CA LEU A 211 -16.98 12.22 -19.16
C LEU A 211 -18.12 13.18 -18.84
N PHE A 212 -18.69 13.78 -19.87
CA PHE A 212 -19.85 14.66 -19.77
C PHE A 212 -21.00 14.09 -20.60
N SER A 213 -22.13 13.79 -19.96
CA SER A 213 -23.37 13.41 -20.63
C SER A 213 -24.20 14.67 -20.89
N ILE A 214 -24.32 15.07 -22.15
CA ILE A 214 -25.04 16.27 -22.59
C ILE A 214 -26.18 15.84 -23.52
N ARG A 215 -27.24 15.21 -22.96
CA ARG A 215 -28.37 14.71 -23.74
C ARG A 215 -29.30 15.81 -24.31
N ASN A 216 -29.38 16.95 -23.63
CA ASN A 216 -30.26 18.05 -24.05
C ASN A 216 -29.78 19.34 -23.36
N GLU A 217 -29.85 20.47 -24.06
CA GLU A 217 -29.46 21.77 -23.51
C GLU A 217 -30.29 22.21 -22.29
N ARG A 218 -31.48 21.63 -22.13
CA ARG A 218 -32.35 21.87 -20.96
C ARG A 218 -32.01 21.03 -19.72
N ILE A 219 -31.16 19.99 -19.85
CA ILE A 219 -30.79 19.10 -18.76
C ILE A 219 -29.37 19.45 -18.29
N LYS A 220 -29.19 19.61 -16.98
CA LYS A 220 -27.87 19.86 -16.40
C LYS A 220 -26.91 18.71 -16.80
N PRO A 221 -25.73 19.02 -17.39
CA PRO A 221 -24.77 18.00 -17.77
C PRO A 221 -24.33 17.21 -16.53
N LYS A 222 -24.25 15.87 -16.68
CA LYS A 222 -23.69 14.99 -15.66
C LYS A 222 -22.21 14.81 -15.97
N CYS A 223 -21.38 14.94 -14.94
CA CYS A 223 -19.94 14.68 -15.02
C CYS A 223 -19.65 13.34 -14.34
N ARG A 224 -18.89 12.45 -14.98
CA ARG A 224 -18.39 11.21 -14.41
C ARG A 224 -16.88 11.09 -14.61
N LEU A 225 -16.22 10.48 -13.65
CA LEU A 225 -14.79 10.21 -13.69
C LEU A 225 -14.54 8.75 -14.10
N VAL A 226 -13.48 8.53 -14.88
CA VAL A 226 -13.04 7.21 -15.35
C VAL A 226 -11.54 7.07 -15.22
N ASP A 227 -11.01 5.84 -15.24
CA ASP A 227 -9.58 5.52 -15.20
C ASP A 227 -8.93 5.81 -13.83
N PHE A 228 -9.37 5.07 -12.82
CA PHE A 228 -8.89 5.17 -11.44
C PHE A 228 -7.65 4.28 -11.15
N ASP A 229 -6.96 3.82 -12.17
CA ASP A 229 -5.83 2.91 -12.03
C ASP A 229 -4.64 3.49 -11.24
N ARG A 230 -4.56 4.82 -11.14
CA ARG A 230 -3.56 5.57 -10.37
C ARG A 230 -4.13 6.29 -9.15
N ALA A 231 -5.37 6.00 -8.80
CA ALA A 231 -6.00 6.62 -7.66
C ALA A 231 -5.24 6.35 -6.37
N GLN A 232 -5.25 7.33 -5.49
CA GLN A 232 -4.60 7.29 -4.19
C GLN A 232 -5.63 7.64 -3.12
N ILE A 233 -5.50 6.98 -1.98
CA ILE A 233 -6.34 7.21 -0.81
C ILE A 233 -5.40 7.58 0.33
N PRO A 234 -4.95 8.84 0.40
CA PRO A 234 -4.13 9.31 1.51
C PRO A 234 -4.95 9.35 2.80
N ARG A 235 -4.31 9.18 3.94
CA ARG A 235 -4.95 9.24 5.27
C ARG A 235 -5.70 10.56 5.50
N SER A 236 -5.16 11.66 5.01
CA SER A 236 -5.81 12.96 4.97
C SER A 236 -5.48 13.68 3.68
N LEU A 237 -6.48 14.39 3.13
CA LEU A 237 -6.32 15.20 1.92
C LEU A 237 -5.98 16.63 2.29
N SER A 238 -4.72 17.00 2.12
CA SER A 238 -4.29 18.38 2.32
C SER A 238 -4.77 19.30 1.19
N PRO A 239 -4.86 20.61 1.42
CA PRO A 239 -5.12 21.58 0.34
C PRO A 239 -4.09 21.52 -0.80
N SER A 240 -2.85 21.10 -0.51
CA SER A 240 -1.82 20.88 -1.53
C SER A 240 -2.13 19.70 -2.45
N ASP A 241 -2.61 18.57 -1.90
CA ASP A 241 -2.98 17.40 -2.70
C ASP A 241 -4.15 17.73 -3.63
N ARG A 242 -5.16 18.41 -3.10
CA ARG A 242 -6.31 18.91 -3.86
C ARG A 242 -5.87 19.86 -4.98
N MET A 243 -4.97 20.80 -4.71
CA MET A 243 -4.43 21.72 -5.71
C MET A 243 -3.60 20.99 -6.77
N ASN A 244 -2.81 19.99 -6.40
CA ASN A 244 -2.03 19.19 -7.36
C ASN A 244 -2.92 18.49 -8.41
N GLU A 245 -4.12 18.02 -8.04
CA GLU A 245 -5.09 17.47 -8.97
C GLU A 245 -5.61 18.54 -9.96
N PHE A 246 -5.95 19.74 -9.48
CA PHE A 246 -6.32 20.87 -10.35
C PHE A 246 -5.19 21.25 -11.30
N MET A 247 -3.96 21.30 -10.81
CA MET A 247 -2.79 21.63 -11.64
C MET A 247 -2.50 20.52 -12.68
N ARG A 248 -2.84 19.26 -12.37
CA ARG A 248 -2.74 18.13 -13.31
C ARG A 248 -3.75 18.29 -14.46
N LEU A 249 -4.98 18.65 -14.13
CA LEU A 249 -6.01 18.94 -15.12
C LEU A 249 -5.61 20.14 -16.01
N LEU A 250 -5.11 21.22 -15.42
CA LEU A 250 -4.65 22.40 -16.16
C LEU A 250 -3.46 22.08 -17.07
N ARG A 251 -2.53 21.23 -16.64
CA ARG A 251 -1.47 20.73 -17.54
C ARG A 251 -2.01 19.90 -18.69
N SER A 252 -3.09 19.15 -18.46
CA SER A 252 -3.75 18.38 -19.53
C SER A 252 -4.35 19.29 -20.62
N THR A 253 -4.94 20.44 -20.25
CA THR A 253 -5.43 21.41 -21.25
C THR A 253 -4.28 21.99 -22.06
N GLN A 254 -3.21 22.43 -21.40
CA GLN A 254 -2.04 23.00 -22.07
C GLN A 254 -1.33 22.01 -23.01
N LYS A 255 -1.19 20.74 -22.58
CA LYS A 255 -0.61 19.66 -23.40
C LYS A 255 -1.39 19.44 -24.70
N ASN A 256 -2.69 19.67 -24.69
CA ASN A 256 -3.58 19.53 -25.85
C ASN A 256 -3.77 20.84 -26.63
N GLY A 257 -3.03 21.91 -26.29
CA GLY A 257 -3.11 23.21 -26.97
C GLY A 257 -4.42 23.96 -26.70
N ILE A 258 -5.12 23.65 -25.59
CA ILE A 258 -6.40 24.24 -25.25
C ILE A 258 -6.18 25.37 -24.26
N GLU A 259 -6.61 26.56 -24.61
CA GLU A 259 -6.70 27.72 -23.71
C GLU A 259 -8.11 27.80 -23.13
N LEU A 260 -8.22 27.56 -21.83
CA LEU A 260 -9.50 27.70 -21.12
C LEU A 260 -9.74 29.16 -20.76
N PRO A 261 -10.97 29.69 -20.98
CA PRO A 261 -11.35 30.98 -20.45
C PRO A 261 -11.17 31.01 -18.92
N LEU A 262 -10.58 32.08 -18.39
CA LEU A 262 -10.38 32.25 -16.94
C LEU A 262 -11.69 32.09 -16.15
N ARG A 263 -12.81 32.51 -16.73
CA ARG A 263 -14.15 32.36 -16.14
C ARG A 263 -14.53 30.88 -15.97
N THR A 264 -14.20 30.00 -16.92
CA THR A 264 -14.46 28.55 -16.80
C THR A 264 -13.67 27.95 -15.64
N ILE A 265 -12.38 28.30 -15.52
CA ILE A 265 -11.52 27.87 -14.41
C ILE A 265 -12.09 28.37 -13.10
N ALA A 266 -12.50 29.65 -13.03
CA ALA A 266 -13.09 30.25 -11.86
C ALA A 266 -14.41 29.57 -11.44
N VAL A 267 -15.24 29.12 -12.39
CA VAL A 267 -16.49 28.40 -12.11
C VAL A 267 -16.20 27.02 -11.51
N VAL A 268 -15.25 26.25 -12.07
CA VAL A 268 -14.82 24.95 -11.47
C VAL A 268 -14.38 25.16 -10.03
N PHE A 269 -13.48 26.12 -9.80
CA PHE A 269 -12.91 26.40 -8.50
C PHE A 269 -13.96 26.92 -7.49
N ALA A 270 -14.82 27.85 -7.90
CA ALA A 270 -15.88 28.39 -7.06
C ALA A 270 -16.88 27.30 -6.64
N THR A 271 -17.25 26.41 -7.58
CA THR A 271 -18.16 25.30 -7.28
C THR A 271 -17.50 24.27 -6.37
N TYR A 272 -16.24 23.96 -6.59
CA TYR A 272 -15.47 23.05 -5.75
C TYR A 272 -15.37 23.55 -4.30
N CYS A 273 -15.14 24.84 -4.10
CA CYS A 273 -15.04 25.46 -2.77
C CYS A 273 -16.38 25.98 -2.23
N ALA A 274 -17.51 25.63 -2.87
CA ALA A 274 -18.82 26.15 -2.46
C ALA A 274 -19.15 25.78 -1.01
N GLY A 275 -19.57 26.77 -0.22
CA GLY A 275 -19.92 26.59 1.20
C GLY A 275 -18.73 26.48 2.16
N ASP A 276 -17.50 26.36 1.68
CA ASP A 276 -16.30 26.15 2.50
C ASP A 276 -15.30 27.31 2.32
N ARG A 277 -15.39 28.30 3.23
CA ARG A 277 -14.53 29.49 3.18
C ARG A 277 -13.08 29.19 3.56
N GLU A 278 -12.86 28.23 4.44
CA GLU A 278 -11.54 27.85 4.92
C GLU A 278 -10.78 27.14 3.82
N LEU A 279 -11.38 26.09 3.22
CA LEU A 279 -10.82 25.41 2.06
C LEU A 279 -10.53 26.39 0.92
N ARG A 280 -11.44 27.33 0.64
CA ARG A 280 -11.22 28.35 -0.41
C ARG A 280 -9.96 29.16 -0.15
N ARG A 281 -9.78 29.67 1.07
CA ARG A 281 -8.58 30.45 1.46
C ARG A 281 -7.31 29.61 1.35
N ALA A 282 -7.35 28.37 1.86
CA ALA A 282 -6.23 27.46 1.81
C ALA A 282 -5.81 27.10 0.36
N MET A 283 -6.79 26.83 -0.51
CA MET A 283 -6.56 26.55 -1.92
C MET A 283 -6.03 27.78 -2.68
N GLN A 284 -6.58 28.99 -2.41
CA GLN A 284 -6.11 30.24 -3.01
C GLN A 284 -4.65 30.54 -2.64
N ALA A 285 -4.26 30.31 -1.40
CA ALA A 285 -2.88 30.49 -0.95
C ALA A 285 -1.88 29.58 -1.71
N ARG A 286 -2.33 28.41 -2.18
CA ARG A 286 -1.51 27.46 -2.95
C ARG A 286 -1.48 27.73 -4.45
N LEU A 287 -2.43 28.48 -4.99
CA LEU A 287 -2.57 28.70 -6.44
C LEU A 287 -1.34 29.43 -7.03
N ALA A 288 -0.89 30.51 -6.42
CA ALA A 288 0.22 31.32 -6.95
C ALA A 288 1.58 30.59 -6.94
N PRO A 289 1.98 29.86 -5.89
CA PRO A 289 3.17 29.01 -5.91
C PRO A 289 3.13 27.93 -7.00
N GLU A 290 1.99 27.27 -7.17
CA GLU A 290 1.87 26.18 -8.15
C GLU A 290 1.86 26.69 -9.61
N LEU A 291 1.25 27.84 -9.87
CA LEU A 291 1.33 28.49 -11.19
C LEU A 291 2.78 28.89 -11.51
N ARG A 292 3.54 29.41 -10.55
CA ARG A 292 4.98 29.69 -10.73
C ARG A 292 5.79 28.44 -11.02
N ARG A 293 5.51 27.35 -10.31
CA ARG A 293 6.15 26.05 -10.55
C ARG A 293 5.84 25.52 -11.95
N MET A 294 4.61 25.65 -12.40
CA MET A 294 4.19 25.22 -13.74
C MET A 294 4.87 26.03 -14.84
N THR A 295 5.04 27.36 -14.66
CA THR A 295 5.75 28.22 -15.61
C THR A 295 7.24 27.84 -15.70
N ARG A 296 7.92 27.55 -14.60
CA ARG A 296 9.30 27.04 -14.59
C ARG A 296 9.45 25.72 -15.34
N HIS A 297 8.53 24.79 -15.14
CA HIS A 297 8.51 23.52 -15.89
C HIS A 297 8.32 23.73 -17.39
N ARG A 298 7.49 24.70 -17.80
CA ARG A 298 7.27 25.04 -19.22
C ARG A 298 8.55 25.59 -19.87
N ILE A 299 9.31 26.40 -19.16
CA ILE A 299 10.61 26.92 -19.61
C ILE A 299 11.61 25.77 -19.78
N SER A 300 11.71 24.89 -18.78
CA SER A 300 12.61 23.72 -18.82
C SER A 300 12.26 22.76 -19.97
N TRP A 301 10.99 22.55 -20.25
CA TRP A 301 10.53 21.74 -21.39
C TRP A 301 10.83 22.38 -22.76
N ARG A 302 10.67 23.71 -22.89
CA ARG A 302 11.07 24.44 -24.10
C ARG A 302 12.58 24.39 -24.32
N ILE A 303 13.36 24.57 -23.29
CA ILE A 303 14.81 24.44 -23.35
C ILE A 303 15.20 23.00 -23.72
N GLY A 304 14.59 21.99 -23.10
CA GLY A 304 14.81 20.58 -23.40
C GLY A 304 14.39 20.21 -24.84
N SER A 305 13.32 20.80 -25.36
CA SER A 305 12.88 20.57 -26.76
C SER A 305 13.75 21.29 -27.80
N ILE A 306 14.40 22.37 -27.42
CA ILE A 306 15.37 23.10 -28.28
C ILE A 306 16.71 22.37 -28.26
N LEU A 307 17.16 21.90 -27.08
CA LEU A 307 18.39 21.13 -26.93
C LEU A 307 18.25 19.64 -27.29
N GLY A 308 17.03 19.12 -27.38
CA GLY A 308 16.69 17.71 -27.56
C GLY A 308 16.38 17.28 -28.98
N LYS A 309 16.88 17.96 -30.03
CA LYS A 309 16.97 17.36 -31.36
C LYS A 309 18.38 16.80 -31.57
N PRO A 310 18.68 15.58 -31.10
CA PRO A 310 19.96 14.97 -31.42
C PRO A 310 19.88 14.43 -32.84
N MET A 311 20.91 14.75 -33.61
CA MET A 311 21.27 13.99 -34.80
C MET A 311 21.39 12.51 -34.41
N ILE A 312 20.39 11.72 -34.78
CA ILE A 312 20.44 10.27 -34.64
C ILE A 312 21.31 9.73 -35.78
N ARG A 313 22.63 9.68 -35.53
CA ARG A 313 23.55 8.73 -36.14
C ARG A 313 24.78 8.61 -35.22
N GLY A 314 24.81 7.53 -34.42
CA GLY A 314 26.01 7.15 -33.65
C GLY A 314 25.87 7.19 -32.12
N GLY A 315 24.84 6.60 -31.53
CA GLY A 315 24.68 6.77 -30.08
C GLY A 315 24.05 5.63 -29.27
N ILE A 316 24.31 4.38 -29.61
CA ILE A 316 23.89 3.25 -28.74
C ILE A 316 24.99 2.88 -27.71
N LEU A 317 26.21 3.38 -27.88
CA LEU A 317 27.34 3.05 -26.99
C LEU A 317 27.45 3.91 -25.73
N VAL A 318 26.93 5.14 -25.73
CA VAL A 318 27.11 6.05 -24.58
C VAL A 318 26.27 5.67 -23.36
N PRO A 319 24.99 5.22 -23.47
CA PRO A 319 24.23 4.80 -22.28
C PRO A 319 24.75 3.51 -21.65
N LEU A 320 25.32 2.60 -22.46
CA LEU A 320 25.92 1.36 -21.96
C LEU A 320 27.28 1.63 -21.30
N LEU A 321 28.03 2.62 -21.78
CA LEU A 321 29.31 3.01 -21.17
C LEU A 321 29.08 3.74 -19.83
N VAL A 322 28.05 4.59 -19.73
CA VAL A 322 27.67 5.24 -18.45
C VAL A 322 27.13 4.22 -17.45
N LEU A 323 26.36 3.22 -17.90
CA LEU A 323 25.93 2.13 -17.03
C LEU A 323 27.10 1.22 -16.62
N GLY A 324 28.03 0.96 -17.53
CA GLY A 324 29.24 0.18 -17.27
C GLY A 324 30.20 0.88 -16.31
N VAL A 325 30.41 2.19 -16.46
CA VAL A 325 31.28 2.98 -15.57
C VAL A 325 30.60 3.17 -14.20
N SER A 326 29.26 3.29 -14.14
CA SER A 326 28.54 3.33 -12.85
C SER A 326 28.56 1.99 -12.11
N VAL A 327 28.70 0.86 -12.82
CA VAL A 327 28.80 -0.47 -12.18
C VAL A 327 30.25 -0.81 -11.80
N PHE A 328 31.26 -0.31 -12.56
CA PHE A 328 32.68 -0.54 -12.26
C PHE A 328 33.35 0.60 -11.47
N GLY A 329 32.72 1.77 -11.39
CA GLY A 329 33.21 2.90 -10.60
C GLY A 329 32.76 2.93 -9.16
N LEU A 330 31.88 2.00 -8.74
CA LEU A 330 31.71 1.64 -7.34
C LEU A 330 32.93 0.80 -6.97
N GLY A 331 34.04 1.52 -6.72
CA GLY A 331 35.19 0.94 -6.06
C GLY A 331 34.73 0.15 -4.84
N CYS A 332 35.32 -1.00 -4.63
CA CYS A 332 35.37 -1.66 -3.35
C CYS A 332 35.97 -0.69 -2.32
N ASP A 333 35.18 0.25 -1.84
CA ASP A 333 35.28 0.63 -0.47
C ASP A 333 34.74 -0.58 0.30
N THR A 334 35.66 -1.43 0.68
CA THR A 334 35.47 -2.26 1.85
C THR A 334 35.20 -1.26 2.97
N ALA A 335 33.91 -0.91 3.15
CA ALA A 335 33.45 -0.28 4.36
C ALA A 335 33.95 -1.22 5.47
N ARG A 336 35.01 -0.82 6.14
CA ARG A 336 35.39 -1.40 7.40
C ARG A 336 34.12 -1.36 8.23
N ASN A 337 33.60 -2.55 8.55
CA ASN A 337 32.72 -2.73 9.69
C ASN A 337 33.44 -2.06 10.86
N GLU A 338 33.13 -0.80 11.14
CA GLU A 338 33.43 -0.23 12.43
C GLU A 338 32.63 -1.08 13.40
N SER A 339 33.32 -1.92 14.14
CA SER A 339 32.73 -2.83 15.09
C SER A 339 31.90 -2.01 16.08
N ILE A 340 30.57 -2.18 16.03
CA ILE A 340 29.73 -1.89 17.16
C ILE A 340 30.41 -2.54 18.36
N ALA A 341 30.58 -1.81 19.46
CA ALA A 341 31.24 -2.34 20.66
C ALA A 341 30.68 -3.73 20.98
N PRO A 342 31.52 -4.71 21.29
CA PRO A 342 31.06 -6.06 21.54
C PRO A 342 29.95 -6.01 22.60
N ILE A 343 28.79 -6.56 22.29
CA ILE A 343 27.71 -6.78 23.22
C ILE A 343 28.22 -7.84 24.19
N ASP A 344 28.04 -7.64 25.49
CA ASP A 344 28.20 -8.71 26.47
C ASP A 344 27.38 -9.92 26.01
N THR A 345 27.88 -11.14 26.21
CA THR A 345 27.20 -12.35 25.75
C THR A 345 25.74 -12.32 26.21
N PRO A 346 24.76 -12.35 25.26
CA PRO A 346 23.35 -12.29 25.62
C PRO A 346 22.94 -13.47 26.49
N ARG A 347 22.11 -13.21 27.49
CA ARG A 347 21.51 -14.24 28.36
C ARG A 347 20.21 -14.79 27.76
N LEU A 348 19.53 -13.97 26.93
CA LEU A 348 18.37 -14.31 26.15
C LEU A 348 18.35 -13.41 24.92
N SER A 349 18.02 -13.97 23.80
CA SER A 349 17.92 -13.25 22.51
C SER A 349 16.62 -13.57 21.79
N MET A 350 16.01 -12.58 21.15
CA MET A 350 14.85 -12.80 20.27
C MET A 350 14.93 -11.94 19.02
N LEU A 351 14.28 -12.43 17.95
CA LEU A 351 14.03 -11.63 16.74
C LEU A 351 12.54 -11.28 16.66
N ALA A 352 12.25 -10.05 16.26
CA ALA A 352 10.88 -9.56 16.11
C ALA A 352 10.66 -8.92 14.75
N VAL A 353 9.51 -9.22 14.13
CA VAL A 353 9.11 -8.73 12.81
C VAL A 353 7.60 -8.75 12.67
N GLY A 354 7.02 -7.80 11.96
CA GLY A 354 5.59 -7.76 11.64
C GLY A 354 5.33 -7.54 10.16
N ASP A 355 4.06 -7.64 9.77
CA ASP A 355 3.62 -7.47 8.37
C ASP A 355 4.37 -8.37 7.40
N THR A 356 4.58 -9.62 7.81
CA THR A 356 5.37 -10.60 7.06
C THR A 356 4.58 -11.33 6.00
N GLY A 357 3.27 -11.20 5.97
CA GLY A 357 2.39 -11.89 5.06
C GLY A 357 2.76 -11.66 3.59
N ARG A 358 3.00 -12.74 2.86
CA ARG A 358 3.33 -12.70 1.45
C ARG A 358 2.11 -12.45 0.58
N THR A 359 2.25 -11.60 -0.43
CA THR A 359 1.16 -11.27 -1.34
C THR A 359 1.04 -12.18 -2.57
N ARG A 360 1.94 -13.11 -2.76
CA ARG A 360 2.01 -14.08 -3.88
C ARG A 360 2.13 -13.46 -5.28
N ILE A 361 2.57 -12.24 -5.39
CA ILE A 361 2.50 -11.49 -6.64
C ILE A 361 3.81 -11.54 -7.42
N LEU A 362 4.92 -11.67 -6.69
CA LEU A 362 6.26 -11.78 -7.29
C LEU A 362 6.83 -13.19 -7.12
N PRO A 363 7.70 -13.64 -8.03
CA PRO A 363 8.60 -14.75 -7.72
C PRO A 363 9.31 -14.48 -6.39
N SER A 364 9.50 -15.52 -5.58
CA SER A 364 10.11 -15.41 -4.24
C SER A 364 11.46 -14.69 -4.22
N LEU A 365 12.17 -14.64 -5.34
CA LEU A 365 13.45 -13.93 -5.51
C LEU A 365 13.32 -12.40 -5.48
N PHE A 366 12.12 -11.85 -5.57
CA PHE A 366 11.85 -10.42 -5.61
C PHE A 366 10.93 -9.96 -4.48
N GLU A 367 10.71 -10.78 -3.46
CA GLU A 367 9.84 -10.44 -2.34
C GLU A 367 10.63 -10.04 -1.10
N GLY A 368 10.23 -8.92 -0.49
CA GLY A 368 10.85 -8.40 0.71
C GLY A 368 10.83 -9.37 1.89
N GLN A 369 9.76 -10.17 2.06
CA GLN A 369 9.69 -11.20 3.09
C GLN A 369 10.89 -12.14 3.06
N ARG A 370 11.30 -12.57 1.87
CA ARG A 370 12.43 -13.48 1.73
C ARG A 370 13.75 -12.82 2.10
N SER A 371 13.94 -11.56 1.70
CA SER A 371 15.12 -10.79 2.08
C SER A 371 15.24 -10.63 3.58
N VAL A 372 14.14 -10.26 4.23
CA VAL A 372 14.11 -10.10 5.70
C VAL A 372 14.33 -11.45 6.40
N SER A 373 13.70 -12.52 5.95
CA SER A 373 13.87 -13.85 6.58
C SER A 373 15.27 -14.44 6.37
N GLU A 374 15.92 -14.19 5.23
CA GLU A 374 17.34 -14.56 5.00
C GLU A 374 18.24 -13.76 5.95
N ALA A 375 18.01 -12.43 6.11
CA ALA A 375 18.73 -11.58 7.04
C ALA A 375 18.55 -12.02 8.52
N MET A 376 17.33 -12.35 8.93
CA MET A 376 17.06 -12.90 10.27
C MET A 376 17.80 -14.24 10.49
N THR A 377 17.84 -15.09 9.47
CA THR A 377 18.59 -16.36 9.52
C THR A 377 20.08 -16.13 9.69
N ASP A 378 20.64 -15.16 8.98
CA ASP A 378 22.07 -14.85 9.07
C ASP A 378 22.44 -14.26 10.44
N GLU A 379 21.58 -13.41 11.03
CA GLU A 379 21.76 -12.94 12.40
C GLU A 379 21.69 -14.09 13.41
N ALA A 380 20.73 -15.01 13.29
CA ALA A 380 20.60 -16.17 14.17
C ALA A 380 21.75 -17.20 14.01
N ARG A 381 22.40 -17.26 12.84
CA ARG A 381 23.59 -18.08 12.63
C ARG A 381 24.85 -17.48 13.26
N ARG A 382 24.93 -16.15 13.34
CA ARG A 382 26.06 -15.47 14.02
C ARG A 382 25.97 -15.64 15.53
N ASP A 383 24.75 -15.46 16.05
CA ASP A 383 24.47 -15.60 17.46
C ASP A 383 23.04 -16.10 17.66
N SER A 384 22.91 -17.28 18.30
CA SER A 384 21.65 -18.00 18.42
C SER A 384 20.56 -17.19 19.09
N VAL A 385 19.31 -17.49 18.77
CA VAL A 385 18.13 -16.83 19.33
C VAL A 385 17.20 -17.83 20.01
N ASP A 386 16.57 -17.40 21.09
CA ASP A 386 15.68 -18.20 21.94
C ASP A 386 14.22 -18.12 21.49
N ALA A 387 13.84 -17.05 20.75
CA ALA A 387 12.47 -16.83 20.32
C ALA A 387 12.39 -16.01 19.02
N LEU A 388 11.33 -16.25 18.21
CA LEU A 388 10.88 -15.37 17.16
C LEU A 388 9.51 -14.79 17.53
N VAL A 389 9.28 -13.49 17.26
CA VAL A 389 8.02 -12.80 17.53
C VAL A 389 7.46 -12.20 16.25
N PHE A 390 6.28 -12.67 15.85
CA PHE A 390 5.53 -12.17 14.69
C PHE A 390 4.42 -11.22 15.16
N LEU A 391 4.46 -10.00 14.66
CA LEU A 391 3.64 -8.89 15.16
C LEU A 391 2.37 -8.64 14.33
N GLY A 392 1.78 -9.69 13.82
CA GLY A 392 0.53 -9.62 13.05
C GLY A 392 0.71 -9.34 11.57
N ASP A 393 -0.41 -9.42 10.84
CA ASP A 393 -0.46 -9.45 9.39
C ASP A 393 0.44 -10.57 8.83
N ASN A 394 0.25 -11.75 9.42
CA ASN A 394 1.02 -12.95 9.12
C ASN A 394 0.66 -13.51 7.75
N PHE A 395 -0.58 -13.25 7.27
CA PHE A 395 -1.10 -13.78 6.00
C PHE A 395 -1.88 -12.72 5.20
N TYR A 396 -1.24 -12.03 4.29
CA TYR A 396 -1.89 -11.10 3.36
C TYR A 396 -2.61 -11.85 2.24
N TRP A 397 -3.81 -11.38 1.69
CA TRP A 397 -4.48 -10.11 2.11
C TRP A 397 -5.58 -10.35 3.13
N ASP A 398 -6.10 -11.54 3.22
CA ASP A 398 -7.39 -11.87 3.86
C ASP A 398 -7.19 -12.91 4.99
N GLY A 399 -5.96 -13.18 5.41
CA GLY A 399 -5.66 -14.22 6.39
C GLY A 399 -5.69 -15.64 5.77
N LEU A 400 -6.10 -16.62 6.55
CA LEU A 400 -6.17 -18.02 6.16
C LEU A 400 -7.60 -18.50 5.91
N SER A 401 -7.72 -19.46 4.99
CA SER A 401 -8.94 -20.26 4.79
C SER A 401 -8.58 -21.73 4.63
N ASN A 402 -9.53 -22.63 4.98
CA ASN A 402 -9.33 -24.07 4.86
C ASN A 402 -8.83 -24.50 3.46
N PRO A 403 -9.39 -24.01 2.33
CA PRO A 403 -8.94 -24.41 1.01
C PRO A 403 -7.50 -23.98 0.68
N THR A 404 -6.98 -22.95 1.34
CA THR A 404 -5.64 -22.39 1.06
C THR A 404 -4.62 -22.69 2.17
N LEU A 405 -5.03 -23.28 3.28
CA LEU A 405 -4.25 -23.43 4.52
C LEU A 405 -2.85 -24.00 4.24
N VAL A 406 -2.77 -25.20 3.67
CA VAL A 406 -1.49 -25.86 3.42
C VAL A 406 -0.57 -25.02 2.51
N SER A 407 -1.12 -24.48 1.41
CA SER A 407 -0.32 -23.69 0.48
C SER A 407 0.17 -22.37 1.10
N ARG A 408 -0.65 -21.76 1.97
CA ARG A 408 -0.29 -20.52 2.65
C ARG A 408 0.76 -20.76 3.72
N ILE A 409 0.64 -21.81 4.52
CA ILE A 409 1.67 -22.20 5.50
C ILE A 409 3.00 -22.48 4.79
N ARG A 410 2.98 -23.23 3.70
CA ARG A 410 4.19 -23.49 2.89
C ARG A 410 4.88 -22.20 2.45
N GLU A 411 4.11 -21.25 1.93
CA GLU A 411 4.65 -20.04 1.31
C GLU A 411 5.01 -18.92 2.29
N ASN A 412 4.22 -18.75 3.37
CA ASN A 412 4.44 -17.64 4.30
C ASN A 412 5.25 -18.01 5.54
N LEU A 413 5.27 -19.28 5.94
CA LEU A 413 6.01 -19.72 7.13
C LEU A 413 7.16 -20.66 6.76
N VAL A 414 6.88 -21.78 6.07
CA VAL A 414 7.88 -22.82 5.88
C VAL A 414 9.00 -22.38 4.94
N THR A 415 8.67 -21.83 3.78
CA THR A 415 9.69 -21.40 2.81
C THR A 415 10.60 -20.28 3.34
N PRO A 416 10.09 -19.20 3.93
CA PRO A 416 10.95 -18.11 4.39
C PRO A 416 11.66 -18.39 5.71
N TYR A 417 11.01 -19.07 6.66
CA TYR A 417 11.54 -19.26 8.02
C TYR A 417 12.02 -20.69 8.31
N CYS A 418 12.28 -21.46 7.28
CA CYS A 418 12.67 -22.88 7.33
C CYS A 418 13.78 -23.18 8.35
N TYR A 419 14.77 -22.31 8.48
CA TYR A 419 15.89 -22.45 9.43
C TYR A 419 15.44 -22.61 10.88
N PHE A 420 14.34 -21.96 11.26
CA PHE A 420 13.83 -21.93 12.63
C PHE A 420 12.78 -23.02 12.93
N LEU A 421 12.47 -23.91 11.98
CA LEU A 421 11.34 -24.85 12.09
C LEU A 421 11.78 -26.28 12.33
N ALA A 422 11.20 -26.94 13.34
CA ALA A 422 11.37 -28.37 13.58
C ALA A 422 10.69 -29.23 12.49
N LEU A 423 9.44 -28.92 12.12
CA LEU A 423 8.61 -29.65 11.15
C LEU A 423 8.44 -31.14 11.48
N ASP A 424 8.12 -31.42 12.75
CA ASP A 424 7.91 -32.76 13.32
C ASP A 424 6.49 -32.97 13.88
N GLY A 425 5.57 -32.05 13.60
CA GLY A 425 4.16 -32.13 13.98
C GLY A 425 3.35 -33.13 13.15
N PRO A 426 2.09 -33.40 13.56
CA PRO A 426 1.24 -34.42 12.95
C PRO A 426 0.99 -34.21 11.46
N ARG A 427 1.01 -32.97 10.99
CA ARG A 427 0.77 -32.59 9.60
C ARG A 427 2.00 -31.95 8.91
N SER A 428 3.15 -31.92 9.56
CA SER A 428 4.37 -31.32 9.01
C SER A 428 4.79 -31.94 7.67
N GLN A 429 4.48 -33.21 7.43
CA GLN A 429 4.79 -33.90 6.18
C GLN A 429 4.14 -33.22 4.95
N GLU A 430 2.98 -32.53 5.11
CA GLU A 430 2.29 -31.81 4.03
C GLU A 430 3.03 -30.55 3.57
N VAL A 431 3.95 -30.04 4.38
CA VAL A 431 4.63 -28.76 4.14
C VAL A 431 6.17 -28.87 4.12
N LYS A 432 6.72 -30.01 4.57
CA LYS A 432 8.16 -30.23 4.80
C LYS A 432 9.02 -30.05 3.55
N ASP A 433 8.52 -30.41 2.38
CA ASP A 433 9.22 -30.25 1.09
C ASP A 433 9.35 -28.78 0.64
N ALA A 434 8.66 -27.85 1.29
CA ALA A 434 8.84 -26.40 1.09
C ALA A 434 10.08 -25.84 1.84
N CYS A 435 10.63 -26.61 2.76
CA CYS A 435 11.82 -26.24 3.53
C CYS A 435 13.09 -26.70 2.81
N SER A 436 13.90 -25.77 2.38
CA SER A 436 15.14 -26.05 1.63
C SER A 436 16.39 -26.21 2.52
N THR A 437 16.32 -25.83 3.81
CA THR A 437 17.43 -25.97 4.75
C THR A 437 17.47 -27.40 5.29
N PRO A 438 18.59 -28.13 5.19
CA PRO A 438 18.75 -29.44 5.78
C PRO A 438 18.47 -29.45 7.28
N LEU A 439 18.02 -30.58 7.83
CA LEU A 439 17.57 -30.65 9.21
C LEU A 439 18.72 -30.36 10.21
N ASP A 440 19.90 -30.84 9.92
CA ASP A 440 21.13 -30.64 10.69
C ASP A 440 21.68 -29.20 10.68
N GLU A 441 21.23 -28.40 9.71
CA GLU A 441 21.57 -26.98 9.60
C GLU A 441 20.50 -26.06 10.24
N ARG A 442 19.40 -26.61 10.76
CA ARG A 442 18.32 -25.85 11.38
C ARG A 442 18.58 -25.58 12.87
N SER A 443 18.01 -24.48 13.33
CA SER A 443 17.93 -24.15 14.77
C SER A 443 16.47 -23.96 15.16
N PRO A 444 15.73 -25.04 15.45
CA PRO A 444 14.32 -24.95 15.84
C PRO A 444 14.14 -24.01 17.02
N THR A 445 13.32 -22.98 16.81
CA THR A 445 13.13 -21.87 17.74
C THR A 445 11.63 -21.68 17.97
N PRO A 446 11.13 -21.43 19.19
CA PRO A 446 9.73 -21.07 19.43
C PRO A 446 9.33 -19.81 18.66
N LEU A 447 8.13 -19.85 18.03
CA LEU A 447 7.57 -18.75 17.27
C LEU A 447 6.31 -18.25 18.00
N PHE A 448 6.34 -17.03 18.47
CA PHE A 448 5.20 -16.37 19.10
C PHE A 448 4.57 -15.40 18.11
N ALA A 449 3.25 -15.40 17.98
CA ALA A 449 2.55 -14.55 17.05
C ALA A 449 1.33 -13.88 17.65
N VAL A 450 1.01 -12.69 17.17
CA VAL A 450 -0.26 -12.01 17.37
C VAL A 450 -0.98 -11.84 16.04
N LEU A 451 -2.27 -11.55 16.07
CA LEU A 451 -3.06 -11.26 14.87
C LEU A 451 -2.92 -9.80 14.46
N GLY A 452 -2.90 -9.55 13.16
CA GLY A 452 -3.09 -8.23 12.58
C GLY A 452 -4.46 -8.10 11.91
N ASN A 453 -4.77 -6.90 11.39
CA ASN A 453 -6.09 -6.66 10.79
C ASN A 453 -6.35 -7.51 9.55
N HIS A 454 -5.32 -7.82 8.76
CA HIS A 454 -5.46 -8.71 7.60
C HIS A 454 -5.69 -10.17 8.00
N ASP A 455 -5.21 -10.58 9.14
CA ASP A 455 -5.42 -11.92 9.66
C ASP A 455 -6.88 -12.16 10.09
N LEU A 456 -7.66 -11.09 10.33
CA LEU A 456 -9.06 -11.14 10.77
C LEU A 456 -10.08 -10.94 9.64
N GLU A 457 -9.64 -10.75 8.41
CA GLU A 457 -10.54 -10.52 7.27
C GLU A 457 -11.45 -11.72 6.98
N LEU A 458 -10.92 -12.93 7.08
CA LEU A 458 -11.72 -14.15 7.01
C LEU A 458 -12.04 -14.63 8.43
N SER A 459 -13.29 -14.90 8.71
CA SER A 459 -13.77 -15.29 10.05
C SER A 459 -13.11 -16.55 10.61
N GLU A 460 -12.68 -17.48 9.76
CA GLU A 460 -12.00 -18.72 10.17
C GLU A 460 -10.50 -18.53 10.39
N SER A 461 -9.90 -17.42 9.92
CA SER A 461 -8.46 -17.25 9.86
C SER A 461 -7.80 -17.24 11.25
N ALA A 462 -8.36 -16.52 12.22
CA ALA A 462 -7.83 -16.48 13.58
C ALA A 462 -7.80 -17.88 14.22
N SER A 463 -8.89 -18.65 14.06
CA SER A 463 -8.95 -20.02 14.56
C SER A 463 -7.94 -20.94 13.86
N LEU A 464 -7.79 -20.81 12.55
CA LEU A 464 -6.80 -21.59 11.80
C LEU A 464 -5.38 -21.27 12.21
N GLN A 465 -5.06 -20.00 12.47
CA GLN A 465 -3.72 -19.61 12.94
C GLN A 465 -3.42 -20.15 14.32
N ARG A 466 -4.36 -20.10 15.25
CA ARG A 466 -4.19 -20.58 16.63
C ARG A 466 -4.16 -22.11 16.75
N ASN A 467 -5.04 -22.80 16.01
CA ASN A 467 -5.33 -24.20 16.27
C ASN A 467 -4.85 -25.15 15.17
N ALA A 468 -4.75 -24.69 13.91
CA ALA A 468 -4.35 -25.56 12.80
C ALA A 468 -2.86 -25.43 12.44
N ILE A 469 -2.26 -24.23 12.51
CA ILE A 469 -0.82 -24.07 12.22
C ILE A 469 0.07 -24.93 13.12
N PRO A 470 -0.18 -25.07 14.43
CA PRO A 470 0.64 -25.93 15.29
C PRO A 470 0.76 -27.38 14.82
N ASP A 471 -0.23 -27.92 14.13
CA ASP A 471 -0.16 -29.27 13.54
C ASP A 471 0.94 -29.38 12.46
N PHE A 472 1.20 -28.30 11.74
CA PHE A 472 2.22 -28.23 10.68
C PHE A 472 3.57 -27.71 11.18
N VAL A 473 3.52 -26.78 12.12
CA VAL A 473 4.68 -26.07 12.68
C VAL A 473 4.51 -26.04 14.21
N PRO A 474 4.95 -27.06 14.94
CA PRO A 474 4.72 -27.21 16.38
C PRO A 474 5.25 -26.07 17.24
N GLY A 475 6.28 -25.37 16.75
CA GLY A 475 6.83 -24.19 17.43
C GLY A 475 5.95 -22.94 17.39
N TRP A 476 4.88 -22.91 16.57
CA TRP A 476 3.99 -21.76 16.44
C TRP A 476 3.03 -21.65 17.62
N GLN A 477 3.08 -20.53 18.34
CA GLN A 477 2.31 -20.27 19.53
C GLN A 477 1.61 -18.91 19.45
N MET A 478 0.34 -18.88 19.86
CA MET A 478 -0.49 -17.67 19.89
C MET A 478 -1.31 -17.64 21.18
N SER A 479 -1.73 -16.45 21.59
CA SER A 479 -2.70 -16.30 22.67
C SER A 479 -4.00 -17.07 22.38
N GLN A 480 -4.49 -17.82 23.35
CA GLN A 480 -5.80 -18.49 23.25
C GLN A 480 -6.96 -17.53 23.59
N GLY A 481 -6.67 -16.41 24.25
CA GLY A 481 -7.58 -15.30 24.53
C GLY A 481 -7.15 -14.02 23.80
N LEU A 482 -7.52 -12.88 24.36
CA LEU A 482 -7.15 -11.56 23.83
C LEU A 482 -5.77 -11.11 24.32
N ALA A 483 -5.31 -11.63 25.48
CA ALA A 483 -3.96 -11.40 25.98
C ALA A 483 -3.44 -12.64 26.72
N GLN A 484 -2.15 -12.92 26.59
CA GLN A 484 -1.50 -14.02 27.28
C GLN A 484 -0.05 -13.68 27.57
N THR A 485 0.42 -14.01 28.77
CA THR A 485 1.84 -13.90 29.13
C THR A 485 2.55 -15.23 28.96
N VAL A 486 3.71 -15.17 28.32
CA VAL A 486 4.64 -16.28 28.14
C VAL A 486 5.95 -15.95 28.83
N GLU A 487 6.41 -16.83 29.72
CA GLU A 487 7.72 -16.69 30.36
C GLU A 487 8.81 -17.26 29.45
N LEU A 488 9.66 -16.41 28.89
CA LEU A 488 10.76 -16.82 28.00
C LEU A 488 11.98 -17.35 28.79
N GLY A 489 11.95 -17.22 30.12
CA GLY A 489 13.09 -17.51 30.98
C GLY A 489 13.98 -16.29 31.26
N LYS A 490 14.99 -16.46 32.08
CA LYS A 490 15.95 -15.40 32.46
C LYS A 490 15.32 -14.11 33.01
N GLY A 491 14.06 -14.18 33.49
CA GLY A 491 13.34 -13.03 34.01
C GLY A 491 12.62 -12.21 32.94
N VAL A 492 12.47 -12.72 31.72
CA VAL A 492 11.76 -12.05 30.62
C VAL A 492 10.37 -12.65 30.45
N SER A 493 9.35 -11.80 30.57
CA SER A 493 7.95 -12.10 30.29
C SER A 493 7.52 -11.41 28.97
N LEU A 494 7.08 -12.20 27.99
CA LEU A 494 6.49 -11.73 26.73
C LEU A 494 4.96 -11.74 26.87
N ILE A 495 4.34 -10.58 26.69
CA ILE A 495 2.89 -10.40 26.74
C ILE A 495 2.39 -10.31 25.29
N LEU A 496 1.68 -11.34 24.82
CA LEU A 496 1.01 -11.35 23.52
C LEU A 496 -0.36 -10.68 23.68
N PHE A 497 -0.63 -9.65 22.91
CA PHE A 497 -1.88 -8.89 22.99
C PHE A 497 -2.53 -8.70 21.60
N GLU A 498 -3.78 -9.13 21.50
CA GLU A 498 -4.60 -8.98 20.28
C GLU A 498 -5.16 -7.56 20.23
N SER A 499 -4.50 -6.71 19.45
CA SER A 499 -4.76 -5.27 19.41
C SER A 499 -5.76 -4.83 18.34
N GLU A 500 -6.49 -5.77 17.71
CA GLU A 500 -7.32 -5.39 16.57
C GLU A 500 -8.68 -4.81 16.96
N PRO A 501 -9.09 -3.70 16.30
CA PRO A 501 -10.28 -2.93 16.67
C PRO A 501 -11.62 -3.60 16.35
N SER A 502 -11.64 -4.69 15.61
CA SER A 502 -12.85 -5.45 15.32
C SER A 502 -13.40 -6.17 16.55
N ILE A 503 -12.71 -6.08 17.67
CA ILE A 503 -13.16 -6.64 18.95
C ILE A 503 -14.01 -5.57 19.65
N ASP A 504 -15.31 -5.78 19.66
CA ASP A 504 -16.31 -4.80 20.12
C ASP A 504 -16.30 -4.56 21.63
N ASP A 505 -15.69 -5.42 22.43
CA ASP A 505 -15.70 -5.32 23.89
C ASP A 505 -14.37 -4.81 24.47
N ARG A 506 -14.22 -3.47 24.52
CA ARG A 506 -13.08 -2.82 25.15
C ARG A 506 -12.88 -3.19 26.62
N LYS A 507 -13.95 -3.48 27.35
CA LYS A 507 -13.82 -3.81 28.78
C LYS A 507 -13.14 -5.16 28.95
N THR A 508 -13.50 -6.13 28.13
CA THR A 508 -12.87 -7.44 28.11
C THR A 508 -11.40 -7.33 27.68
N LEU A 509 -11.10 -6.54 26.63
CA LEU A 509 -9.73 -6.25 26.19
C LEU A 509 -8.86 -5.70 27.32
N ILE A 510 -9.34 -4.66 28.01
CA ILE A 510 -8.62 -4.03 29.14
C ILE A 510 -8.45 -5.06 30.26
N SER A 511 -9.47 -5.81 30.59
CA SER A 511 -9.45 -6.80 31.68
C SER A 511 -8.44 -7.92 31.42
N GLU A 512 -8.41 -8.45 30.19
CA GLU A 512 -7.46 -9.51 29.82
C GLU A 512 -6.04 -8.99 29.73
N LEU A 513 -5.82 -7.80 29.16
CA LEU A 513 -4.49 -7.17 29.13
C LEU A 513 -3.95 -6.94 30.56
N ARG A 514 -4.76 -6.39 31.45
CA ARG A 514 -4.39 -6.22 32.87
C ARG A 514 -4.07 -7.55 33.54
N THR A 515 -4.85 -8.59 33.25
CA THR A 515 -4.61 -9.93 33.79
C THR A 515 -3.28 -10.49 33.26
N ALA A 516 -2.97 -10.30 31.99
CA ALA A 516 -1.71 -10.72 31.41
C ALA A 516 -0.51 -9.95 32.02
N ILE A 517 -0.65 -8.63 32.21
CA ILE A 517 0.40 -7.82 32.85
C ILE A 517 0.68 -8.33 34.29
N ARG A 518 -0.37 -8.61 35.06
CA ARG A 518 -0.21 -9.18 36.44
C ARG A 518 0.41 -10.57 36.45
N ALA A 519 0.19 -11.36 35.42
CA ALA A 519 0.74 -12.70 35.27
C ALA A 519 2.25 -12.70 34.95
N ALA A 520 2.79 -11.60 34.48
CA ALA A 520 4.21 -11.44 34.15
C ALA A 520 5.08 -11.49 35.44
N LYS A 521 5.89 -12.53 35.55
CA LYS A 521 6.67 -12.82 36.75
C LYS A 521 8.06 -12.15 36.77
N GLY A 522 8.61 -11.94 35.56
CA GLY A 522 9.95 -11.39 35.43
C GLY A 522 10.01 -9.86 35.61
N PRO A 523 11.19 -9.32 35.95
CA PRO A 523 11.41 -7.88 35.95
C PRO A 523 11.31 -7.26 34.56
N TRP A 524 11.60 -8.02 33.50
CA TRP A 524 11.57 -7.59 32.12
C TRP A 524 10.24 -7.96 31.46
N ARG A 525 9.45 -6.95 31.05
CA ARG A 525 8.17 -7.14 30.41
C ARG A 525 8.21 -6.54 29.04
N ILE A 526 7.89 -7.37 28.03
CA ILE A 526 7.84 -7.01 26.62
C ILE A 526 6.41 -7.21 26.15
N LEU A 527 5.76 -6.15 25.66
CA LEU A 527 4.42 -6.20 25.09
C LEU A 527 4.50 -6.33 23.58
N ALA A 528 4.00 -7.42 23.02
CA ALA A 528 3.90 -7.67 21.59
C ALA A 528 2.47 -7.48 21.12
N MET A 529 2.26 -6.61 20.15
CA MET A 529 0.95 -6.27 19.60
C MET A 529 1.08 -5.82 18.15
N HIS A 530 -0.03 -5.81 17.38
CA HIS A 530 0.05 -5.38 15.98
C HIS A 530 0.03 -3.86 15.83
N ARG A 531 -0.95 -3.17 16.45
CA ARG A 531 -1.05 -1.71 16.29
C ARG A 531 -0.17 -0.98 17.29
N PRO A 532 0.57 0.05 16.84
CA PRO A 532 1.43 0.82 17.73
C PRO A 532 0.63 1.69 18.71
N ILE A 533 1.18 1.92 19.89
CA ILE A 533 0.63 2.84 20.92
C ILE A 533 1.06 4.28 20.61
N ALA A 534 2.33 4.48 20.27
CA ALA A 534 2.86 5.77 19.85
C ALA A 534 2.94 5.86 18.31
N THR A 535 2.43 6.94 17.75
CA THR A 535 2.49 7.26 16.33
C THR A 535 2.67 8.76 16.17
N ASP A 536 3.27 9.21 15.06
CA ASP A 536 3.40 10.63 14.71
C ASP A 536 2.11 11.24 14.13
N ASP A 537 1.06 10.47 14.00
CA ASP A 537 -0.22 10.98 13.51
C ASP A 537 -0.78 11.97 14.55
N HIS A 538 -0.53 13.25 14.32
CA HIS A 538 -1.10 14.37 15.07
C HIS A 538 -2.60 14.18 15.34
N GLY A 539 -2.93 13.32 16.31
CA GLY A 539 -4.26 13.21 16.89
C GLY A 539 -5.34 12.60 16.00
N THR A 540 -5.02 11.85 14.95
CA THR A 540 -5.99 10.90 14.41
C THR A 540 -5.92 9.63 15.25
N PRO A 541 -6.78 9.51 16.29
CA PRO A 541 -6.94 8.23 16.95
C PRO A 541 -7.52 7.31 15.87
N TRP A 542 -6.74 6.39 15.38
CA TRP A 542 -7.17 5.36 14.42
C TRP A 542 -8.44 4.67 14.88
N LEU A 543 -8.74 4.76 16.16
CA LEU A 543 -9.92 4.22 16.81
C LEU A 543 -10.18 4.99 18.10
N GLY A 544 -10.87 6.07 18.05
CA GLY A 544 -11.41 6.80 19.18
C GLY A 544 -10.92 6.32 20.57
N GLY A 545 -9.69 6.68 20.99
CA GLY A 545 -9.13 6.35 22.28
C GLY A 545 -8.36 5.02 22.39
N TYR A 546 -7.98 4.36 21.28
CA TYR A 546 -7.23 3.11 21.31
C TYR A 546 -5.88 3.20 22.08
N PRO A 547 -4.98 4.14 21.78
CA PRO A 547 -3.77 4.29 22.57
C PRO A 547 -4.05 4.53 24.05
N THR A 548 -5.08 5.29 24.37
CA THR A 548 -5.43 5.67 25.75
C THR A 548 -5.78 4.46 26.60
N PHE A 549 -6.61 3.53 26.12
CA PHE A 549 -7.03 2.41 26.95
C PHE A 549 -5.89 1.41 27.25
N VAL A 550 -4.94 1.23 26.33
CA VAL A 550 -3.75 0.41 26.59
C VAL A 550 -2.87 1.08 27.64
N ARG A 551 -2.69 2.40 27.53
CA ARG A 551 -2.00 3.20 28.54
C ARG A 551 -2.66 3.07 29.90
N ASP A 552 -3.97 3.28 29.97
CA ASP A 552 -4.75 3.19 31.20
C ASP A 552 -4.64 1.79 31.85
N ALA A 553 -4.61 0.73 31.02
CA ALA A 553 -4.46 -0.63 31.50
C ALA A 553 -3.07 -0.89 32.12
N ILE A 554 -2.00 -0.37 31.49
CA ILE A 554 -0.63 -0.48 31.99
C ILE A 554 -0.48 0.33 33.30
N GLU A 555 -0.97 1.56 33.29
CA GLU A 555 -0.92 2.45 34.45
C GLU A 555 -1.66 1.85 35.67
N ALA A 556 -2.86 1.31 35.42
CA ALA A 556 -3.68 0.70 36.49
C ALA A 556 -3.01 -0.51 37.18
N GLU A 557 -2.09 -1.19 36.52
CA GLU A 557 -1.36 -2.31 37.10
C GLU A 557 -0.07 -1.85 37.82
N GLY A 558 0.43 -0.64 37.53
CA GLY A 558 1.61 -0.07 38.19
C GLY A 558 2.92 -0.85 37.97
N GLN A 559 2.92 -1.73 36.97
CA GLN A 559 4.09 -2.54 36.60
C GLN A 559 4.69 -1.98 35.31
N PRO A 560 6.00 -1.67 35.29
CA PRO A 560 6.63 -1.15 34.11
C PRO A 560 6.63 -2.19 32.97
N ILE A 561 6.41 -1.74 31.74
CA ILE A 561 6.68 -2.47 30.52
C ILE A 561 7.84 -1.76 29.84
N GLN A 562 8.99 -2.42 29.75
CA GLN A 562 10.22 -1.79 29.28
C GLN A 562 10.24 -1.64 27.74
N LEU A 563 9.55 -2.54 27.02
CA LEU A 563 9.57 -2.56 25.56
C LEU A 563 8.20 -2.90 24.99
N VAL A 564 7.75 -2.14 23.99
CA VAL A 564 6.62 -2.49 23.14
C VAL A 564 7.12 -2.83 21.74
N LEU A 565 6.72 -3.99 21.24
CA LEU A 565 6.93 -4.43 19.87
C LEU A 565 5.61 -4.27 19.12
N ALA A 566 5.60 -3.43 18.09
CA ALA A 566 4.43 -3.16 17.29
C ALA A 566 4.76 -3.23 15.78
N ALA A 567 3.73 -3.25 14.93
CA ALA A 567 3.86 -3.38 13.49
C ALA A 567 2.88 -2.46 12.75
N HIS A 568 2.11 -2.95 11.78
CA HIS A 568 1.04 -2.24 11.06
C HIS A 568 1.49 -1.08 10.16
N HIS A 569 2.44 -0.28 10.59
CA HIS A 569 3.08 0.74 9.74
C HIS A 569 4.26 0.07 9.04
N HIS A 570 4.19 -0.06 7.71
CA HIS A 570 5.20 -0.75 6.90
C HIS A 570 6.51 0.05 6.83
N SER A 571 7.17 0.22 7.99
CA SER A 571 8.41 0.97 8.18
C SER A 571 9.13 0.48 9.45
N LEU A 572 10.40 0.83 9.60
CA LEU A 572 11.14 0.68 10.87
C LEU A 572 11.10 2.00 11.61
N GLN A 573 10.63 1.97 12.86
CA GLN A 573 10.52 3.15 13.71
C GLN A 573 10.86 2.82 15.16
N ALA A 574 11.33 3.80 15.92
CA ALA A 574 11.49 3.73 17.36
C ALA A 574 11.01 5.02 18.01
N PHE A 575 10.22 4.86 19.07
CA PHE A 575 9.67 5.95 19.86
C PHE A 575 10.05 5.76 21.32
N GLU A 576 10.54 6.80 21.96
CA GLU A 576 10.67 6.85 23.41
C GLU A 576 9.38 7.43 23.99
N VAL A 577 8.68 6.60 24.75
CA VAL A 577 7.39 6.95 25.35
C VAL A 577 7.57 7.07 26.86
N GLY A 578 7.20 8.22 27.41
CA GLY A 578 7.37 8.50 28.84
C GLY A 578 6.46 7.66 29.75
N PRO A 579 6.78 7.61 31.06
CA PRO A 579 5.96 6.92 32.06
C PRO A 579 4.47 7.36 31.98
N PRO A 580 3.52 6.51 32.36
CA PRO A 580 3.62 5.13 32.92
C PRO A 580 3.71 4.03 31.85
N ILE A 581 3.96 4.40 30.62
CA ILE A 581 3.96 3.51 29.47
C ILE A 581 5.37 2.94 29.26
N PRO A 582 5.47 1.92 28.34
CA PRO A 582 6.76 1.39 27.93
C PRO A 582 7.70 2.51 27.51
N SER A 583 8.92 2.42 27.99
CA SER A 583 9.93 3.44 27.71
C SER A 583 10.38 3.46 26.26
N LEU A 584 10.35 2.31 25.59
CA LEU A 584 10.70 2.18 24.18
C LEU A 584 9.61 1.43 23.42
N GLN A 585 9.11 2.00 22.32
CA GLN A 585 8.29 1.28 21.35
C GLN A 585 9.05 1.12 20.05
N LEU A 586 9.10 -0.10 19.51
CA LEU A 586 9.62 -0.41 18.17
C LEU A 586 8.47 -0.69 17.21
N GLY A 587 8.45 0.03 16.08
CA GLY A 587 7.57 -0.21 14.95
C GLY A 587 8.28 -1.07 13.90
N LEU A 588 7.91 -2.35 13.78
CA LEU A 588 8.61 -3.38 13.02
C LEU A 588 7.76 -3.92 11.86
N GLY A 589 6.90 -3.11 11.28
CA GLY A 589 5.93 -3.50 10.25
C GLY A 589 6.50 -3.61 8.84
N SER A 590 7.81 -3.73 8.66
CA SER A 590 8.44 -3.79 7.34
C SER A 590 8.99 -5.17 6.98
N GLY A 591 8.40 -6.24 7.50
CA GLY A 591 8.83 -7.62 7.27
C GLY A 591 8.68 -8.14 5.84
N ALA A 592 7.77 -7.54 5.05
CA ALA A 592 7.61 -7.89 3.64
C ALA A 592 7.58 -6.68 2.70
N ARG A 593 7.31 -5.47 3.24
CA ARG A 593 7.17 -4.23 2.48
C ARG A 593 7.64 -3.03 3.29
N ALA A 594 8.15 -2.02 2.61
CA ALA A 594 8.56 -0.75 3.19
C ALA A 594 7.80 0.39 2.48
N GLU A 595 6.50 0.50 2.71
CA GLU A 595 5.59 1.44 2.03
C GLU A 595 4.86 2.37 3.00
N GLY A 596 4.99 2.16 4.31
CA GLY A 596 4.26 2.84 5.36
C GLY A 596 4.62 4.32 5.55
N PRO A 597 3.82 5.02 6.34
CA PRO A 597 4.15 6.38 6.76
C PRO A 597 5.41 6.38 7.61
N LEU A 598 6.12 7.48 7.58
CA LEU A 598 7.23 7.77 8.47
C LEU A 598 6.80 8.78 9.52
N ALA A 599 7.20 8.58 10.75
CA ALA A 599 7.14 9.59 11.77
C ALA A 599 8.12 10.72 11.44
N SER A 600 7.73 11.96 11.78
CA SER A 600 8.60 13.12 11.61
C SER A 600 9.79 13.04 12.56
N GLU A 601 10.98 13.25 12.06
CA GLU A 601 12.19 13.32 12.88
C GLU A 601 12.16 14.51 13.86
N ASP A 602 11.32 15.52 13.60
CA ASP A 602 11.11 16.66 14.48
C ASP A 602 10.19 16.35 15.68
N HIS A 603 9.53 15.19 15.70
CA HIS A 603 8.69 14.81 16.82
C HIS A 603 9.54 14.41 18.03
N PRO A 604 9.28 14.94 19.25
CA PRO A 604 10.15 14.77 20.40
C PRO A 604 10.34 13.31 20.84
N ASP A 605 9.34 12.47 20.59
CA ASP A 605 9.37 11.06 21.00
C ASP A 605 10.00 10.15 19.95
N VAL A 606 10.24 10.63 18.73
CA VAL A 606 10.84 9.83 17.65
C VAL A 606 12.35 9.74 17.84
N ARG A 607 12.87 8.52 17.90
CA ARG A 607 14.30 8.24 17.98
C ARG A 607 14.87 7.67 16.69
N PHE A 608 13.98 7.06 15.87
CA PHE A 608 14.35 6.50 14.57
C PHE A 608 13.11 6.34 13.70
N SER A 609 13.21 6.65 12.41
CA SER A 609 12.10 6.48 11.45
C SER A 609 12.64 6.33 10.03
N GLN A 610 12.59 5.12 9.46
CA GLN A 610 13.05 4.85 8.09
C GLN A 610 12.09 3.93 7.33
N LYS A 611 11.96 4.20 6.03
CA LYS A 611 11.17 3.40 5.10
C LYS A 611 12.04 2.34 4.43
N VAL A 612 12.45 1.36 5.20
CA VAL A 612 13.31 0.25 4.78
C VAL A 612 12.71 -1.09 5.22
N LEU A 613 13.04 -2.17 4.52
CA LEU A 613 12.73 -3.52 4.98
C LEU A 613 13.60 -3.85 6.19
N GLY A 614 13.04 -4.58 7.15
CA GLY A 614 13.86 -4.98 8.29
C GLY A 614 13.12 -5.64 9.44
N PHE A 615 13.86 -5.82 10.52
CA PHE A 615 13.45 -6.51 11.73
C PHE A 615 14.23 -5.96 12.93
N ALA A 616 13.92 -6.42 14.13
CA ALA A 616 14.70 -6.13 15.32
C ALA A 616 15.29 -7.39 15.95
N ARG A 617 16.47 -7.27 16.56
CA ARG A 617 17.03 -8.19 17.51
C ARG A 617 16.96 -7.55 18.89
N ILE A 618 16.47 -8.29 19.88
CA ILE A 618 16.36 -7.87 21.28
C ILE A 618 17.16 -8.85 22.13
N ASP A 619 18.16 -8.35 22.83
CA ASP A 619 19.06 -9.11 23.67
C ASP A 619 18.94 -8.66 25.14
N LEU A 620 18.79 -9.59 26.05
CA LEU A 620 19.01 -9.33 27.48
C LEU A 620 20.48 -9.55 27.81
N VAL A 621 21.16 -8.52 28.23
CA VAL A 621 22.61 -8.56 28.50
C VAL A 621 22.90 -8.10 29.93
N GLY A 622 24.11 -8.42 30.42
CA GLY A 622 24.56 -8.05 31.77
C GLY A 622 24.01 -8.97 32.84
N HIS A 623 24.28 -8.59 34.10
CA HIS A 623 23.86 -9.31 35.30
C HIS A 623 23.55 -8.31 36.41
N ASN A 624 22.55 -8.61 37.23
CA ASN A 624 22.17 -7.81 38.40
C ASN A 624 21.85 -6.34 38.01
N GLU A 625 22.55 -5.38 38.61
CA GLU A 625 22.32 -3.95 38.41
C GLU A 625 22.71 -3.46 37.01
N ASP A 626 23.59 -4.18 36.29
CA ASP A 626 24.01 -3.86 34.93
C ASP A 626 23.14 -4.55 33.86
N GLU A 627 22.09 -5.26 34.29
CA GLU A 627 21.19 -5.96 33.36
C GLU A 627 20.34 -4.96 32.54
N ARG A 628 20.30 -5.15 31.24
CA ARG A 628 19.56 -4.27 30.33
C ARG A 628 19.07 -5.01 29.09
N LEU A 629 18.00 -4.51 28.48
CA LEU A 629 17.56 -4.91 27.12
C LEU A 629 18.30 -4.07 26.09
N VAL A 630 18.86 -4.73 25.11
CA VAL A 630 19.48 -4.11 23.92
C VAL A 630 18.65 -4.42 22.71
N ALA A 631 18.05 -3.40 22.12
CA ALA A 631 17.25 -3.51 20.90
C ALA A 631 18.03 -2.97 19.69
N THR A 632 18.35 -3.82 18.74
CA THR A 632 19.05 -3.45 17.51
C THR A 632 18.11 -3.59 16.32
N LEU A 633 17.91 -2.50 15.56
CA LEU A 633 17.15 -2.48 14.32
C LEU A 633 18.08 -2.80 13.15
N PHE A 634 17.66 -3.75 12.32
CA PHE A 634 18.37 -4.17 11.13
C PHE A 634 17.59 -3.81 9.86
N GLU A 635 18.26 -3.15 8.94
CA GLU A 635 17.80 -3.01 7.56
C GLU A 635 18.18 -4.25 6.76
N ALA A 636 17.23 -4.83 6.05
CA ALA A 636 17.46 -5.85 5.04
C ALA A 636 17.39 -5.23 3.63
N PRO A 637 18.23 -5.64 2.69
CA PRO A 637 18.14 -5.18 1.31
C PRO A 637 16.78 -5.44 0.67
N SER A 638 16.38 -4.61 -0.28
CA SER A 638 15.08 -4.73 -0.94
C SER A 638 14.92 -5.99 -1.81
N LEU A 639 16.02 -6.64 -2.14
CA LEU A 639 16.04 -7.87 -2.96
C LEU A 639 16.90 -8.95 -2.29
N PRO A 640 16.41 -10.20 -2.22
CA PRO A 640 17.17 -11.32 -1.63
C PRO A 640 18.53 -11.60 -2.26
N ILE A 641 18.69 -11.33 -3.55
CA ILE A 641 19.98 -11.50 -4.22
C ILE A 641 21.02 -10.49 -3.71
N ILE A 642 20.60 -9.29 -3.34
CA ILE A 642 21.47 -8.27 -2.75
C ILE A 642 21.82 -8.67 -1.33
N GLU A 643 20.86 -9.21 -0.55
CA GLU A 643 21.08 -9.73 0.80
C GLU A 643 22.25 -10.71 0.86
N ARG A 644 22.29 -11.68 -0.05
CA ARG A 644 23.37 -12.67 -0.14
C ARG A 644 24.75 -12.08 -0.44
N LEU A 645 24.78 -10.87 -1.02
CA LEU A 645 26.03 -10.20 -1.39
C LEU A 645 26.50 -9.20 -0.32
N THR A 646 25.57 -8.54 0.37
CA THR A 646 25.88 -7.43 1.28
C THR A 646 25.54 -7.72 2.75
N GLY A 647 24.61 -8.65 3.01
CA GLY A 647 24.06 -8.92 4.33
C GLY A 647 23.12 -7.82 4.83
N SER A 648 22.55 -8.01 6.02
CA SER A 648 21.80 -7.01 6.76
C SER A 648 22.72 -5.98 7.39
N ARG A 649 22.18 -4.79 7.68
CA ARG A 649 22.90 -3.71 8.32
C ARG A 649 22.19 -3.24 9.58
N ALA A 650 22.87 -3.17 10.73
CA ALA A 650 22.34 -2.49 11.91
C ALA A 650 22.21 -0.99 11.61
N VAL A 651 21.02 -0.44 11.81
CA VAL A 651 20.68 0.97 11.50
C VAL A 651 20.40 1.81 12.73
N ALA A 652 20.01 1.18 13.85
CA ALA A 652 19.84 1.84 15.13
C ALA A 652 20.00 0.83 16.28
N ARG A 653 20.44 1.29 17.45
CA ARG A 653 20.57 0.51 18.66
C ARG A 653 20.10 1.33 19.84
N PHE A 654 19.36 0.70 20.73
CA PHE A 654 18.81 1.27 21.94
C PHE A 654 19.10 0.33 23.12
N GLU A 655 19.37 0.91 24.26
CA GLU A 655 19.49 0.18 25.54
C GLU A 655 18.39 0.66 26.47
N VAL A 656 17.74 -0.27 27.14
CA VAL A 656 16.67 0.01 28.10
C VAL A 656 17.02 -0.67 29.40
N ASP A 657 17.08 0.08 30.50
CA ASP A 657 17.32 -0.45 31.80
C ASP A 657 16.04 -1.00 32.48
N SER A 658 16.17 -1.59 33.66
CA SER A 658 15.07 -2.20 34.40
C SER A 658 13.98 -1.20 34.83
N VAL A 659 14.30 0.07 34.96
CA VAL A 659 13.35 1.14 35.28
C VAL A 659 12.79 1.81 34.06
N GLY A 660 13.26 1.42 32.85
CA GLY A 660 12.78 1.87 31.59
C GLY A 660 13.48 3.10 31.02
N ALA A 661 14.63 3.49 31.51
CA ALA A 661 15.42 4.56 30.91
C ALA A 661 16.03 4.07 29.60
N VAL A 662 15.89 4.89 28.54
CA VAL A 662 16.34 4.59 27.18
C VAL A 662 17.60 5.36 26.85
N THR A 663 18.62 4.65 26.38
CA THR A 663 19.83 5.26 25.83
C THR A 663 19.98 4.86 24.37
N ALA A 664 20.02 5.83 23.47
CA ALA A 664 20.37 5.60 22.08
C ALA A 664 21.89 5.54 21.95
N SER A 665 22.42 4.45 21.41
CA SER A 665 23.80 4.45 20.95
C SER A 665 23.89 5.35 19.71
N PRO A 666 24.95 6.17 19.58
CA PRO A 666 25.16 6.94 18.36
C PRO A 666 25.15 6.00 17.17
N SER A 667 24.33 6.33 16.17
CA SER A 667 24.25 5.55 14.93
C SER A 667 25.67 5.50 14.30
N PRO A 668 26.20 4.34 13.90
CA PRO A 668 27.51 4.25 13.27
C PRO A 668 27.59 4.93 11.91
N LEU A 669 26.53 5.54 11.43
CA LEU A 669 26.44 6.10 10.08
C LEU A 669 25.76 7.47 10.05
N ALA A 670 26.44 8.49 10.57
CA ALA A 670 26.35 9.79 9.94
C ALA A 670 27.20 9.71 8.66
N SER A 671 26.63 9.22 7.55
CA SER A 671 27.21 9.48 6.25
C SER A 671 27.05 10.96 5.99
N THR A 672 28.15 11.70 6.06
CA THR A 672 28.30 13.06 5.53
C THR A 672 27.69 13.16 4.12
N PRO A 673 27.10 14.33 3.75
CA PRO A 673 26.25 14.55 2.59
C PRO A 673 26.89 14.24 1.25
#